data_3b6ad012d1d6dc1ac5561f56b0c8f1de
#
_entry.id   3b6ad012d1d6dc1ac5561f56b0c8f1de
#
_cell.length_a   1.000
_cell.length_b   1.000
_cell.length_c   1.000
_cell.angle_alpha   90.00
_cell.angle_beta   90.00
_cell.angle_gamma   90.00
#
_symmetry.space_group_name_H-M   'P 1'
#
loop_
_entity.id
_entity.type
_entity.pdbx_description
1 polymer ?
#
loop_
_entity_poly.entity_id
_entity_poly.type
_entity_poly.pdbx_seq_one_letter_code
_entity_poly.pdbx_strand_id
1 'polypeptide(L)'
;MAPQSKLFCPFKAVGLVVAGKPFFLRYLNEQRHYILKVPVGNAFHIYNTSKLQLLSVSELHLSAISCMVKGSPHDFTATKDGTIYCWSAYYNLVKKLEAHKHEVQFMAVIGRNLVSVDVENNLKVWDVVEGSVYLEMDFNSNAFDITAMVHPPTYLNKVLIGSRQGSLRLINLKSSKVIYEFDGWNSAVTVIQPSHAIDVVAIGLDDGRIIIHNLKFDKTIMTLKQDWGKVTALNFRSDNNAILLSGSAVGHIGLWDLEEKCLKSTIEKAHDGPIVSLICAEGEPLAYTSSSDNVIKTWIFDMPDGGGRLHNHRDGHSEPPLRVRFHGSQGDVMISGGEDSQLRSSVVSTSRTRSLGLACYNRAMVKKSGLKASKKMPPIINFTSELTREEGWDSIAAIHLNSSTVSTWSYKKSRMNEQYLSHKRFKDSILKNGMATCIDISACGNFVFIGYNTGHIDKFNLQSQTHRLTYGEEVSHYTAVRGLVSDSLNHWLVSGSQMGILQWWTMRKGEKDKSLKLEAGVCSMTLHRESGLFAVSLDDWSLIVADIDTKSVVRELYGHHNQITDMAFSADSKWLISSSMDCTIRTWDLPTGSCIDNFVVPSPATSISLSPVDDYLVSTHVNELGIFVWVNRSFLSYVSLQPLKEDYCPPTLALPSSAPDTAPQEDSDSGDSDGEEDDENVEEYKSPSQLSEDFITVDNMPTSRWLTLNKIDQIRKRNKAVQALKVPKSAPFFLESIGGIEGKRNDAEKAEGDEPKSRISTRRDFVLETLSLFGILLKKRQHDAALEMLLKMGPSNIDLEIRNLDPDLGGSREAMLQFLNMLKDLLKNHLHFEVAQGYLSLFMKRHPDFLHTPDNEVEQVCKELADMHHKSWHVFRQDVNLSLSLLSYFKNSAVINYS
;
A
#
# COMPACT_ATOMS: atom_id res chain seq x y z
N MET A 1 15.99 -10.07 21.56
CA MET A 1 15.90 -9.01 20.53
C MET A 1 15.80 -9.69 19.18
N ALA A 2 14.82 -9.31 18.36
CA ALA A 2 14.73 -9.83 17.00
C ALA A 2 16.03 -9.54 16.23
N PRO A 3 16.49 -10.43 15.34
CA PRO A 3 17.69 -10.21 14.55
C PRO A 3 17.51 -8.96 13.68
N GLN A 4 18.45 -8.04 13.74
CA GLN A 4 18.37 -6.75 13.05
C GLN A 4 19.61 -6.54 12.19
N SER A 5 19.44 -6.03 10.96
CA SER A 5 20.54 -5.51 10.17
C SER A 5 21.05 -4.19 10.75
N LYS A 6 22.27 -3.82 10.42
CA LYS A 6 22.85 -2.54 10.85
C LYS A 6 22.15 -1.35 10.18
N LEU A 7 21.95 -1.41 8.86
CA LEU A 7 21.48 -0.28 8.06
C LEU A 7 19.98 -0.35 7.73
N PHE A 8 19.45 -1.52 7.43
CA PHE A 8 18.09 -1.65 6.90
C PHE A 8 17.17 -2.38 7.86
N CYS A 9 15.99 -1.84 8.09
CA CYS A 9 14.93 -2.53 8.81
C CYS A 9 13.70 -2.72 7.92
N PRO A 10 12.97 -3.84 8.08
CA PRO A 10 11.74 -4.07 7.34
C PRO A 10 10.72 -2.96 7.64
N PHE A 11 10.05 -2.46 6.61
CA PHE A 11 9.06 -1.40 6.78
C PHE A 11 7.69 -1.86 6.34
N LYS A 12 7.48 -2.12 5.04
CA LYS A 12 6.20 -2.58 4.52
C LYS A 12 6.32 -3.26 3.17
N ALA A 13 5.32 -4.11 2.86
CA ALA A 13 5.11 -4.66 1.53
C ALA A 13 4.07 -3.85 0.76
N VAL A 14 4.33 -3.61 -0.52
CA VAL A 14 3.45 -2.87 -1.43
C VAL A 14 3.08 -3.77 -2.62
N GLY A 15 1.87 -3.61 -3.16
CA GLY A 15 1.41 -4.38 -4.32
C GLY A 15 0.75 -5.72 -3.98
N LEU A 16 0.72 -6.11 -2.71
CA LEU A 16 -0.06 -7.26 -2.25
C LEU A 16 -1.51 -6.82 -2.01
N VAL A 17 -2.46 -7.48 -2.67
CA VAL A 17 -3.89 -7.17 -2.57
C VAL A 17 -4.68 -8.35 -2.02
N VAL A 18 -4.39 -9.56 -2.48
CA VAL A 18 -5.05 -10.82 -2.09
C VAL A 18 -4.04 -11.94 -2.04
N ALA A 19 -4.14 -12.81 -1.05
CA ALA A 19 -3.31 -14.03 -0.95
C ALA A 19 -3.98 -15.30 -1.49
N GLY A 20 -4.99 -15.19 -2.35
CA GLY A 20 -5.71 -16.35 -2.89
C GLY A 20 -6.54 -17.13 -1.86
N LYS A 21 -6.95 -16.48 -0.77
CA LYS A 21 -7.83 -17.03 0.28
C LYS A 21 -9.18 -16.28 0.29
N PRO A 22 -10.26 -16.90 0.79
CA PRO A 22 -11.56 -16.25 0.86
C PRO A 22 -11.54 -15.01 1.74
N PHE A 23 -12.25 -13.98 1.31
CA PHE A 23 -12.50 -12.74 2.04
C PHE A 23 -13.94 -12.67 2.54
N PHE A 24 -14.29 -11.68 3.34
CA PHE A 24 -15.68 -11.43 3.72
C PHE A 24 -16.02 -9.93 3.76
N LEU A 25 -17.33 -9.64 3.66
CA LEU A 25 -17.93 -8.31 3.80
C LEU A 25 -18.52 -8.14 5.19
N ARG A 26 -18.25 -6.99 5.80
CA ARG A 26 -18.88 -6.58 7.07
C ARG A 26 -19.54 -5.22 6.91
N TYR A 27 -20.80 -5.14 7.33
CA TYR A 27 -21.52 -3.88 7.40
C TYR A 27 -21.21 -3.18 8.74
N LEU A 28 -20.80 -1.92 8.69
CA LEU A 28 -20.57 -1.09 9.86
C LEU A 28 -21.79 -0.20 10.07
N ASN A 29 -22.58 -0.49 11.13
CA ASN A 29 -23.80 0.24 11.44
C ASN A 29 -23.55 1.72 11.72
N GLU A 30 -22.45 2.06 12.37
CA GLU A 30 -22.08 3.43 12.73
C GLU A 30 -21.81 4.30 11.49
N GLN A 31 -21.16 3.74 10.50
CA GLN A 31 -20.73 4.45 9.30
C GLN A 31 -21.65 4.20 8.09
N ARG A 32 -22.62 3.30 8.22
CA ARG A 32 -23.58 2.91 7.18
C ARG A 32 -22.96 2.51 5.86
N HIS A 33 -21.82 1.83 5.90
CA HIS A 33 -21.17 1.30 4.70
C HIS A 33 -20.55 -0.09 4.97
N TYR A 34 -20.30 -0.80 3.87
CA TYR A 34 -19.60 -2.07 3.91
C TYR A 34 -18.09 -1.85 3.94
N ILE A 35 -17.40 -2.70 4.69
CA ILE A 35 -15.95 -2.88 4.62
C ILE A 35 -15.62 -4.27 4.12
N LEU A 36 -14.53 -4.38 3.37
CA LEU A 36 -14.01 -5.64 2.86
C LEU A 36 -12.78 -6.02 3.67
N LYS A 37 -12.79 -7.19 4.31
CA LYS A 37 -11.64 -7.76 5.03
C LYS A 37 -11.02 -8.88 4.20
N VAL A 38 -9.76 -8.73 3.81
CA VAL A 38 -9.07 -9.59 2.86
C VAL A 38 -7.77 -10.10 3.48
N PRO A 39 -7.52 -11.41 3.52
CA PRO A 39 -6.27 -11.95 4.03
C PRO A 39 -5.13 -11.73 3.04
N VAL A 40 -3.99 -11.24 3.53
CA VAL A 40 -2.78 -10.97 2.74
C VAL A 40 -1.55 -11.43 3.54
N GLY A 41 -1.01 -12.61 3.21
CA GLY A 41 0.12 -13.18 3.95
C GLY A 41 -0.19 -13.39 5.44
N ASN A 42 0.58 -12.74 6.31
CA ASN A 42 0.46 -12.83 7.76
C ASN A 42 -0.47 -11.76 8.38
N ALA A 43 -1.14 -10.95 7.58
CA ALA A 43 -2.07 -9.92 8.05
C ALA A 43 -3.33 -9.90 7.19
N PHE A 44 -4.37 -9.21 7.63
CA PHE A 44 -5.52 -8.93 6.78
C PHE A 44 -5.68 -7.41 6.56
N HIS A 45 -6.06 -7.08 5.36
CA HIS A 45 -6.32 -5.71 4.92
C HIS A 45 -7.79 -5.38 5.04
N ILE A 46 -8.09 -4.14 5.41
CA ILE A 46 -9.44 -3.59 5.47
C ILE A 46 -9.57 -2.54 4.36
N TYR A 47 -10.46 -2.79 3.42
CA TYR A 47 -10.74 -1.88 2.31
C TYR A 47 -12.11 -1.24 2.44
N ASN A 48 -12.18 0.03 2.04
CA ASN A 48 -13.47 0.69 1.82
C ASN A 48 -14.07 0.18 0.49
N THR A 49 -15.32 -0.24 0.53
CA THR A 49 -16.01 -0.82 -0.64
C THR A 49 -16.29 0.18 -1.75
N SER A 50 -16.44 1.47 -1.44
CA SER A 50 -16.76 2.50 -2.46
C SER A 50 -15.61 2.78 -3.44
N LYS A 51 -14.36 2.80 -2.95
CA LYS A 51 -13.17 3.14 -3.74
C LYS A 51 -12.08 2.06 -3.71
N LEU A 52 -12.31 0.95 -3.03
CA LEU A 52 -11.32 -0.10 -2.74
C LEU A 52 -10.01 0.47 -2.17
N GLN A 53 -10.13 1.52 -1.35
CA GLN A 53 -9.00 2.16 -0.68
C GLN A 53 -8.65 1.40 0.59
N LEU A 54 -7.36 1.17 0.83
CA LEU A 54 -6.89 0.56 2.08
C LEU A 54 -7.16 1.54 3.23
N LEU A 55 -7.92 1.10 4.23
CA LEU A 55 -8.23 1.86 5.44
C LEU A 55 -7.23 1.55 6.55
N SER A 56 -7.01 0.27 6.81
CA SER A 56 -6.11 -0.20 7.85
C SER A 56 -5.63 -1.62 7.56
N VAL A 57 -4.63 -2.05 8.30
CA VAL A 57 -4.07 -3.40 8.28
C VAL A 57 -4.10 -3.94 9.69
N SER A 58 -4.37 -5.23 9.88
CA SER A 58 -4.35 -5.88 11.19
C SER A 58 -2.94 -5.99 11.76
N GLU A 59 -2.83 -6.28 13.03
CA GLU A 59 -1.60 -6.78 13.63
C GLU A 59 -1.13 -8.07 12.94
N LEU A 60 0.18 -8.33 13.03
CA LEU A 60 0.79 -9.50 12.42
C LEU A 60 0.41 -10.79 13.16
N HIS A 61 0.06 -11.81 12.39
CA HIS A 61 -0.03 -13.18 12.89
C HIS A 61 1.36 -13.83 12.86
N LEU A 62 1.57 -14.83 13.68
CA LEU A 62 2.85 -15.59 13.71
C LEU A 62 3.12 -16.30 12.39
N SER A 63 2.08 -16.78 11.72
CA SER A 63 2.17 -17.42 10.40
C SER A 63 1.08 -16.94 9.44
N ALA A 64 1.15 -17.36 8.18
CA ALA A 64 0.22 -16.95 7.15
C ALA A 64 -1.22 -17.37 7.46
N ILE A 65 -2.17 -16.48 7.15
CA ILE A 65 -3.60 -16.72 7.33
C ILE A 65 -4.07 -17.81 6.37
N SER A 66 -4.71 -18.84 6.89
CA SER A 66 -5.27 -19.94 6.13
C SER A 66 -6.73 -19.71 5.74
N CYS A 67 -7.55 -19.26 6.68
CA CYS A 67 -8.96 -18.92 6.44
C CYS A 67 -9.44 -17.81 7.36
N MET A 68 -10.55 -17.19 6.99
CA MET A 68 -11.20 -16.11 7.73
C MET A 68 -12.70 -16.29 7.70
N VAL A 69 -13.38 -15.96 8.80
CA VAL A 69 -14.84 -15.98 8.87
C VAL A 69 -15.40 -14.78 9.63
N LYS A 70 -16.54 -14.27 9.13
CA LYS A 70 -17.30 -13.21 9.79
C LYS A 70 -18.07 -13.79 10.98
N GLY A 71 -17.93 -13.19 12.13
CA GLY A 71 -18.76 -13.49 13.30
C GLY A 71 -19.46 -12.25 13.82
N SER A 72 -20.35 -12.45 14.81
CA SER A 72 -21.01 -11.36 15.54
C SER A 72 -20.93 -11.69 17.02
N PRO A 73 -20.24 -10.89 17.85
CA PRO A 73 -19.62 -9.58 17.55
C PRO A 73 -18.21 -9.63 16.96
N HIS A 74 -17.50 -10.77 17.06
CA HIS A 74 -16.08 -10.93 16.73
C HIS A 74 -15.84 -11.60 15.38
N ASP A 75 -14.81 -11.21 14.68
CA ASP A 75 -14.30 -11.89 13.48
C ASP A 75 -13.18 -12.86 13.86
N PHE A 76 -13.02 -13.92 13.08
CA PHE A 76 -12.02 -14.95 13.35
C PHE A 76 -11.10 -15.15 12.16
N THR A 77 -9.80 -15.29 12.45
CA THR A 77 -8.80 -15.69 11.48
C THR A 77 -8.05 -16.91 11.98
N ALA A 78 -7.77 -17.86 11.12
CA ALA A 78 -6.93 -18.99 11.43
C ALA A 78 -5.64 -18.92 10.63
N THR A 79 -4.59 -19.51 11.19
CA THR A 79 -3.26 -19.54 10.60
C THR A 79 -2.83 -20.94 10.21
N LYS A 80 -1.76 -21.04 9.43
CA LYS A 80 -1.16 -22.32 9.04
C LYS A 80 -0.65 -23.16 10.22
N ASP A 81 -0.26 -22.49 11.31
CA ASP A 81 0.19 -23.17 12.53
C ASP A 81 -0.95 -23.75 13.38
N GLY A 82 -2.19 -23.61 12.92
CA GLY A 82 -3.35 -24.12 13.62
C GLY A 82 -3.89 -23.22 14.72
N THR A 83 -3.35 -22.02 14.91
CA THR A 83 -3.87 -21.05 15.89
C THR A 83 -5.03 -20.26 15.31
N ILE A 84 -6.00 -19.93 16.16
CA ILE A 84 -7.16 -19.09 15.77
C ILE A 84 -7.11 -17.80 16.57
N TYR A 85 -7.26 -16.69 15.88
CA TYR A 85 -7.27 -15.35 16.47
C TYR A 85 -8.69 -14.78 16.41
N CYS A 86 -9.12 -14.18 17.50
CA CYS A 86 -10.40 -13.51 17.66
C CYS A 86 -10.19 -12.01 17.62
N TRP A 87 -10.89 -11.32 16.72
CA TRP A 87 -10.74 -9.89 16.45
C TRP A 87 -12.02 -9.13 16.80
N SER A 88 -11.88 -7.90 17.27
CA SER A 88 -13.01 -6.99 17.36
C SER A 88 -13.53 -6.62 15.96
N ALA A 89 -14.71 -5.99 15.91
CA ALA A 89 -15.28 -5.52 14.64
C ALA A 89 -14.32 -4.67 13.81
N TYR A 90 -13.43 -3.93 14.46
CA TYR A 90 -12.44 -3.09 13.78
C TYR A 90 -11.19 -3.90 13.42
N TYR A 91 -10.22 -4.05 14.29
CA TYR A 91 -8.97 -4.80 14.03
C TYR A 91 -8.15 -5.10 15.28
N ASN A 92 -8.70 -4.86 16.47
CA ASN A 92 -7.99 -5.14 17.72
C ASN A 92 -8.08 -6.61 18.05
N LEU A 93 -6.95 -7.22 18.39
CA LEU A 93 -6.91 -8.60 18.87
C LEU A 93 -7.56 -8.70 20.24
N VAL A 94 -8.52 -9.62 20.38
CA VAL A 94 -9.24 -9.87 21.62
C VAL A 94 -8.69 -11.10 22.34
N LYS A 95 -8.48 -12.21 21.59
CA LYS A 95 -8.08 -13.50 22.17
C LYS A 95 -7.34 -14.34 21.14
N LYS A 96 -6.39 -15.14 21.62
CA LYS A 96 -5.75 -16.22 20.84
C LYS A 96 -6.26 -17.56 21.34
N LEU A 97 -6.57 -18.49 20.45
CA LEU A 97 -7.00 -19.84 20.75
C LEU A 97 -5.99 -20.79 20.10
N GLU A 98 -5.28 -21.56 20.87
CA GLU A 98 -4.42 -22.63 20.38
C GLU A 98 -5.30 -23.82 20.02
N ALA A 99 -5.56 -23.99 18.74
CA ALA A 99 -6.65 -24.78 18.24
C ALA A 99 -6.23 -26.17 17.79
N HIS A 100 -5.43 -26.20 16.76
CA HIS A 100 -5.10 -27.42 16.01
C HIS A 100 -3.59 -27.59 15.93
N LYS A 101 -3.15 -28.80 15.65
CA LYS A 101 -1.75 -29.12 15.37
C LYS A 101 -1.37 -28.84 13.92
N HIS A 102 -2.37 -28.75 13.04
CA HIS A 102 -2.21 -28.57 11.60
C HIS A 102 -3.00 -27.36 11.09
N GLU A 103 -2.75 -26.97 9.85
CA GLU A 103 -3.42 -25.83 9.18
C GLU A 103 -4.94 -25.99 9.23
N VAL A 104 -5.65 -24.94 9.70
CA VAL A 104 -7.11 -24.89 9.69
C VAL A 104 -7.59 -24.50 8.29
N GLN A 105 -8.41 -25.33 7.65
CA GLN A 105 -8.93 -25.08 6.31
C GLN A 105 -10.27 -24.38 6.30
N PHE A 106 -11.18 -24.76 7.20
CA PHE A 106 -12.53 -24.22 7.23
C PHE A 106 -12.90 -23.77 8.63
N MET A 107 -13.64 -22.66 8.67
CA MET A 107 -14.26 -22.15 9.89
C MET A 107 -15.69 -21.74 9.62
N ALA A 108 -16.58 -21.90 10.60
CA ALA A 108 -17.95 -21.40 10.59
C ALA A 108 -18.35 -20.91 11.99
N VAL A 109 -19.06 -19.81 12.06
CA VAL A 109 -19.56 -19.25 13.33
C VAL A 109 -21.05 -19.57 13.46
N ILE A 110 -21.46 -20.12 14.59
CA ILE A 110 -22.84 -20.50 14.90
C ILE A 110 -23.21 -19.95 16.25
N GLY A 111 -23.82 -18.76 16.27
CA GLY A 111 -24.14 -18.08 17.51
C GLY A 111 -22.89 -17.78 18.35
N ARG A 112 -22.75 -18.42 19.50
CA ARG A 112 -21.57 -18.31 20.40
C ARG A 112 -20.47 -19.33 20.10
N ASN A 113 -20.73 -20.27 19.21
CA ASN A 113 -19.83 -21.37 18.94
C ASN A 113 -19.06 -21.11 17.64
N LEU A 114 -17.74 -21.40 17.66
CA LEU A 114 -16.88 -21.45 16.49
C LEU A 114 -16.62 -22.90 16.16
N VAL A 115 -16.83 -23.28 14.91
CA VAL A 115 -16.48 -24.60 14.37
C VAL A 115 -15.27 -24.43 13.48
N SER A 116 -14.24 -25.24 13.70
CA SER A 116 -13.01 -25.26 12.91
C SER A 116 -12.67 -26.65 12.44
N VAL A 117 -12.13 -26.78 11.24
CA VAL A 117 -11.70 -28.05 10.64
C VAL A 117 -10.28 -27.89 10.11
N ASP A 118 -9.40 -28.80 10.47
CA ASP A 118 -8.02 -28.83 9.97
C ASP A 118 -7.84 -29.71 8.73
N VAL A 119 -6.61 -29.75 8.19
CA VAL A 119 -6.23 -30.55 7.02
C VAL A 119 -6.39 -32.07 7.26
N GLU A 120 -6.28 -32.52 8.50
CA GLU A 120 -6.45 -33.93 8.86
C GLU A 120 -7.93 -34.33 9.09
N ASN A 121 -8.85 -33.41 8.80
CA ASN A 121 -10.31 -33.57 9.01
C ASN A 121 -10.73 -33.68 10.49
N ASN A 122 -9.95 -33.09 11.43
CA ASN A 122 -10.38 -32.97 12.80
C ASN A 122 -11.28 -31.73 12.94
N LEU A 123 -12.52 -31.95 13.34
CA LEU A 123 -13.50 -30.92 13.60
C LEU A 123 -13.52 -30.61 15.08
N LYS A 124 -13.25 -29.36 15.45
CA LYS A 124 -13.36 -28.86 16.82
C LYS A 124 -14.42 -27.79 16.93
N VAL A 125 -15.14 -27.80 18.04
CA VAL A 125 -16.15 -26.79 18.37
C VAL A 125 -15.76 -26.06 19.65
N TRP A 126 -15.71 -24.73 19.55
CA TRP A 126 -15.23 -23.85 20.59
C TRP A 126 -16.38 -23.01 21.14
N ASP A 127 -16.42 -22.83 22.45
CA ASP A 127 -17.14 -21.71 23.03
C ASP A 127 -16.26 -20.45 22.94
N VAL A 128 -16.74 -19.45 22.21
CA VAL A 128 -15.99 -18.20 21.99
C VAL A 128 -15.80 -17.41 23.29
N VAL A 129 -16.75 -17.48 24.21
CA VAL A 129 -16.72 -16.72 25.46
C VAL A 129 -15.68 -17.31 26.42
N GLU A 130 -15.76 -18.62 26.66
CA GLU A 130 -14.84 -19.33 27.54
C GLU A 130 -13.48 -19.58 26.88
N GLY A 131 -13.47 -19.80 25.56
CA GLY A 131 -12.29 -20.15 24.77
C GLY A 131 -11.86 -21.59 24.94
N SER A 132 -12.76 -22.45 25.40
CA SER A 132 -12.53 -23.88 25.60
C SER A 132 -13.12 -24.70 24.46
N VAL A 133 -12.46 -25.81 24.11
CA VAL A 133 -13.01 -26.82 23.18
C VAL A 133 -14.01 -27.67 23.96
N TYR A 134 -15.25 -27.74 23.51
CA TYR A 134 -16.23 -28.64 24.13
C TYR A 134 -16.57 -29.88 23.31
N LEU A 135 -16.18 -29.89 22.04
CA LEU A 135 -16.41 -31.01 21.13
C LEU A 135 -15.25 -31.20 20.18
N GLU A 136 -14.82 -32.45 20.01
CA GLU A 136 -13.83 -32.86 19.03
C GLU A 136 -14.36 -34.11 18.28
N MET A 137 -14.23 -34.10 16.97
CA MET A 137 -14.67 -35.19 16.08
C MET A 137 -13.65 -35.39 14.99
N ASP A 138 -13.19 -36.62 14.82
CA ASP A 138 -12.25 -37.01 13.77
C ASP A 138 -12.97 -37.73 12.64
N PHE A 139 -12.70 -37.30 11.39
CA PHE A 139 -13.22 -37.97 10.20
C PHE A 139 -12.09 -38.68 9.46
N ASN A 140 -12.36 -39.92 9.07
CA ASN A 140 -11.40 -40.66 8.28
C ASN A 140 -11.32 -40.09 6.84
N SER A 141 -10.18 -39.53 6.48
CA SER A 141 -9.91 -38.89 5.18
C SER A 141 -10.17 -39.81 3.98
N ASN A 142 -9.97 -41.13 4.13
CA ASN A 142 -10.24 -42.08 3.05
C ASN A 142 -11.74 -42.27 2.79
N ALA A 143 -12.58 -42.17 3.83
CA ALA A 143 -14.01 -42.35 3.73
C ALA A 143 -14.75 -41.02 3.47
N PHE A 144 -14.30 -39.94 4.08
CA PHE A 144 -14.97 -38.65 3.99
C PHE A 144 -13.93 -37.50 4.16
N ASP A 145 -13.38 -37.01 3.05
CA ASP A 145 -12.44 -35.90 3.02
C ASP A 145 -13.20 -34.58 2.88
N ILE A 146 -13.11 -33.70 3.88
CA ILE A 146 -13.90 -32.46 3.97
C ILE A 146 -13.37 -31.42 2.99
N THR A 147 -14.18 -30.96 2.05
CA THR A 147 -13.83 -29.97 1.04
C THR A 147 -14.68 -28.69 1.11
N ALA A 148 -15.81 -28.73 1.79
CA ALA A 148 -16.65 -27.57 2.00
C ALA A 148 -17.44 -27.70 3.29
N MET A 149 -17.65 -26.59 3.99
CA MET A 149 -18.42 -26.52 5.24
C MET A 149 -19.28 -25.26 5.26
N VAL A 150 -20.55 -25.43 5.64
CA VAL A 150 -21.46 -24.30 5.79
C VAL A 150 -22.47 -24.56 6.92
N HIS A 151 -22.89 -23.49 7.59
CA HIS A 151 -24.03 -23.52 8.51
C HIS A 151 -25.30 -23.06 7.80
N PRO A 152 -26.28 -23.95 7.59
CA PRO A 152 -27.57 -23.53 7.07
C PRO A 152 -28.32 -22.68 8.11
N PRO A 153 -28.71 -21.44 7.79
CA PRO A 153 -29.21 -20.49 8.79
C PRO A 153 -30.50 -20.91 9.52
N THR A 154 -31.28 -21.84 8.92
CA THR A 154 -32.52 -22.35 9.51
C THR A 154 -32.32 -23.49 10.51
N TYR A 155 -31.10 -24.07 10.59
CA TYR A 155 -30.81 -25.22 11.43
C TYR A 155 -30.00 -24.84 12.67
N LEU A 156 -30.62 -24.90 13.82
CA LEU A 156 -29.89 -24.63 15.08
C LEU A 156 -28.86 -25.75 15.36
N ASN A 157 -27.63 -25.34 15.70
CA ASN A 157 -26.53 -26.24 16.10
C ASN A 157 -26.23 -27.35 15.09
N LYS A 158 -26.43 -27.13 13.80
CA LYS A 158 -26.14 -28.09 12.75
C LYS A 158 -25.19 -27.51 11.72
N VAL A 159 -24.30 -28.32 11.21
CA VAL A 159 -23.35 -27.98 10.12
C VAL A 159 -23.53 -28.98 8.99
N LEU A 160 -23.56 -28.45 7.78
CA LEU A 160 -23.53 -29.23 6.55
C LEU A 160 -22.08 -29.29 6.05
N ILE A 161 -21.57 -30.49 5.86
CA ILE A 161 -20.21 -30.75 5.40
C ILE A 161 -20.28 -31.49 4.07
N GLY A 162 -19.50 -31.03 3.10
CA GLY A 162 -19.33 -31.67 1.79
C GLY A 162 -18.00 -32.36 1.69
N SER A 163 -17.97 -33.46 0.96
CA SER A 163 -16.78 -34.30 0.81
C SER A 163 -16.21 -34.30 -0.60
N ARG A 164 -14.94 -34.69 -0.70
CA ARG A 164 -14.25 -34.95 -1.97
C ARG A 164 -14.86 -36.14 -2.71
N GLN A 165 -15.46 -37.08 -1.98
CA GLN A 165 -16.19 -38.25 -2.54
C GLN A 165 -17.55 -37.87 -3.16
N GLY A 166 -18.00 -36.62 -2.93
CA GLY A 166 -19.24 -36.11 -3.49
C GLY A 166 -20.46 -36.26 -2.59
N SER A 167 -20.34 -36.87 -1.41
CA SER A 167 -21.40 -37.01 -0.42
C SER A 167 -21.50 -35.78 0.49
N LEU A 168 -22.66 -35.55 1.10
CA LEU A 168 -22.89 -34.53 2.10
C LEU A 168 -23.33 -35.17 3.42
N ARG A 169 -22.90 -34.56 4.53
CA ARG A 169 -23.32 -34.98 5.88
C ARG A 169 -23.87 -33.80 6.66
N LEU A 170 -24.99 -33.96 7.28
CA LEU A 170 -25.56 -33.02 8.24
C LEU A 170 -25.25 -33.48 9.66
N ILE A 171 -24.49 -32.68 10.38
CA ILE A 171 -23.99 -33.00 11.72
C ILE A 171 -24.65 -32.11 12.74
N ASN A 172 -25.01 -32.68 13.89
CA ASN A 172 -25.45 -31.93 15.07
C ASN A 172 -24.29 -31.75 16.02
N LEU A 173 -23.91 -30.51 16.23
CA LEU A 173 -22.78 -30.14 17.09
C LEU A 173 -23.04 -30.38 18.58
N LYS A 174 -24.30 -30.32 19.02
CA LYS A 174 -24.65 -30.55 20.43
C LYS A 174 -24.60 -32.02 20.84
N SER A 175 -24.96 -32.93 19.93
CA SER A 175 -25.01 -34.38 20.20
C SER A 175 -23.89 -35.19 19.57
N SER A 176 -22.95 -34.54 18.84
CA SER A 176 -21.85 -35.20 18.12
C SER A 176 -22.29 -36.31 17.16
N LYS A 177 -23.52 -36.21 16.64
CA LYS A 177 -24.05 -37.28 15.78
C LYS A 177 -24.27 -36.77 14.36
N VAL A 178 -23.94 -37.59 13.38
CA VAL A 178 -24.39 -37.42 12.01
C VAL A 178 -25.90 -37.66 11.99
N ILE A 179 -26.69 -36.65 11.60
CA ILE A 179 -28.15 -36.71 11.56
C ILE A 179 -28.60 -37.41 10.30
N TYR A 180 -27.99 -37.01 9.18
CA TYR A 180 -28.37 -37.49 7.86
C TYR A 180 -27.16 -37.47 6.94
N GLU A 181 -27.05 -38.50 6.10
CA GLU A 181 -26.06 -38.60 5.03
C GLU A 181 -26.81 -38.61 3.70
N PHE A 182 -26.49 -37.63 2.86
CA PHE A 182 -27.08 -37.50 1.52
C PHE A 182 -26.30 -38.38 0.55
N ASP A 183 -26.97 -39.07 -0.36
CA ASP A 183 -26.31 -39.96 -1.33
C ASP A 183 -25.24 -39.25 -2.20
N GLY A 184 -25.40 -37.97 -2.39
CA GLY A 184 -24.40 -37.12 -3.08
C GLY A 184 -24.35 -37.34 -4.59
N TRP A 185 -23.20 -36.93 -5.15
CA TRP A 185 -22.96 -36.95 -6.59
C TRP A 185 -21.58 -37.53 -6.89
N ASN A 186 -21.44 -38.17 -8.06
CA ASN A 186 -20.16 -38.81 -8.48
C ASN A 186 -19.03 -37.79 -8.80
N SER A 187 -18.98 -36.64 -8.12
CA SER A 187 -17.99 -35.61 -8.33
C SER A 187 -17.76 -34.88 -7.02
N ALA A 188 -16.51 -34.44 -6.80
CA ALA A 188 -16.13 -33.75 -5.56
C ALA A 188 -16.94 -32.47 -5.36
N VAL A 189 -17.40 -32.26 -4.14
CA VAL A 189 -18.04 -31.00 -3.73
C VAL A 189 -16.93 -29.95 -3.56
N THR A 190 -17.02 -28.81 -4.25
CA THR A 190 -16.02 -27.74 -4.19
C THR A 190 -16.46 -26.60 -3.29
N VAL A 191 -17.73 -26.24 -3.34
CA VAL A 191 -18.31 -25.12 -2.57
C VAL A 191 -19.77 -25.40 -2.25
N ILE A 192 -20.20 -24.97 -1.08
CA ILE A 192 -21.59 -25.02 -0.65
C ILE A 192 -22.00 -23.61 -0.23
N GLN A 193 -23.13 -23.11 -0.72
CA GLN A 193 -23.68 -21.80 -0.38
C GLN A 193 -25.14 -21.93 0.00
N PRO A 194 -25.56 -21.48 1.21
CA PRO A 194 -26.99 -21.46 1.56
C PRO A 194 -27.72 -20.40 0.74
N SER A 195 -28.94 -20.72 0.34
CA SER A 195 -29.84 -19.81 -0.33
C SER A 195 -30.60 -18.94 0.69
N HIS A 196 -31.19 -17.85 0.22
CA HIS A 196 -32.18 -17.09 1.00
C HIS A 196 -33.50 -17.85 1.19
N ALA A 197 -33.75 -18.83 0.33
CA ALA A 197 -34.90 -19.74 0.48
C ALA A 197 -34.64 -20.76 1.61
N ILE A 198 -35.71 -21.07 2.37
CA ILE A 198 -35.64 -21.98 3.51
C ILE A 198 -35.23 -23.39 3.04
N ASP A 199 -34.28 -24.01 3.74
CA ASP A 199 -33.78 -25.38 3.55
C ASP A 199 -33.15 -25.65 2.16
N VAL A 200 -32.80 -24.63 1.39
CA VAL A 200 -32.22 -24.77 0.07
C VAL A 200 -30.76 -24.35 0.08
N VAL A 201 -29.90 -25.16 -0.55
CA VAL A 201 -28.47 -24.90 -0.74
C VAL A 201 -28.07 -25.05 -2.20
N ALA A 202 -27.13 -24.24 -2.64
CA ALA A 202 -26.41 -24.42 -3.90
C ALA A 202 -25.10 -25.15 -3.64
N ILE A 203 -24.82 -26.16 -4.43
CA ILE A 203 -23.66 -27.04 -4.33
C ILE A 203 -22.90 -26.96 -5.65
N GLY A 204 -21.65 -26.52 -5.60
CA GLY A 204 -20.76 -26.55 -6.75
C GLY A 204 -19.93 -27.81 -6.78
N LEU A 205 -19.78 -28.40 -7.95
CA LEU A 205 -19.01 -29.61 -8.17
C LEU A 205 -17.76 -29.36 -9.03
N ASP A 206 -16.84 -30.27 -8.95
CA ASP A 206 -15.55 -30.19 -9.70
C ASP A 206 -15.75 -30.40 -11.22
N ASP A 207 -16.82 -31.11 -11.63
CA ASP A 207 -17.21 -31.31 -13.04
C ASP A 207 -17.95 -30.13 -13.69
N GLY A 208 -18.12 -29.02 -12.95
CA GLY A 208 -18.80 -27.81 -13.43
C GLY A 208 -20.32 -27.84 -13.25
N ARG A 209 -20.92 -28.87 -12.65
CA ARG A 209 -22.33 -28.86 -12.30
C ARG A 209 -22.58 -28.02 -11.04
N ILE A 210 -23.67 -27.28 -11.07
CA ILE A 210 -24.23 -26.56 -9.94
C ILE A 210 -25.58 -27.17 -9.61
N ILE A 211 -25.71 -27.65 -8.39
CA ILE A 211 -26.90 -28.35 -7.95
C ILE A 211 -27.59 -27.50 -6.89
N ILE A 212 -28.86 -27.21 -7.11
CA ILE A 212 -29.72 -26.59 -6.11
C ILE A 212 -30.54 -27.68 -5.45
N HIS A 213 -30.24 -27.88 -4.16
CA HIS A 213 -30.75 -29.01 -3.39
C HIS A 213 -31.57 -28.57 -2.18
N ASN A 214 -32.68 -29.22 -1.91
CA ASN A 214 -33.48 -29.01 -0.71
C ASN A 214 -33.07 -30.03 0.37
N LEU A 215 -32.50 -29.55 1.47
CA LEU A 215 -31.99 -30.38 2.55
C LEU A 215 -33.07 -31.11 3.34
N LYS A 216 -34.29 -30.56 3.45
CA LYS A 216 -35.37 -31.13 4.23
C LYS A 216 -36.01 -32.33 3.57
N PHE A 217 -36.18 -32.28 2.25
CA PHE A 217 -36.84 -33.28 1.46
C PHE A 217 -35.90 -34.21 0.70
N ASP A 218 -34.60 -33.99 0.82
CA ASP A 218 -33.55 -34.68 0.05
C ASP A 218 -33.84 -34.73 -1.45
N LYS A 219 -34.20 -33.55 -2.00
CA LYS A 219 -34.64 -33.48 -3.41
C LYS A 219 -33.83 -32.42 -4.15
N THR A 220 -33.25 -32.79 -5.27
CA THR A 220 -32.64 -31.85 -6.21
C THR A 220 -33.73 -31.06 -6.91
N ILE A 221 -33.67 -29.71 -6.73
CA ILE A 221 -34.65 -28.80 -7.36
C ILE A 221 -34.29 -28.57 -8.81
N MET A 222 -33.00 -28.25 -9.07
CA MET A 222 -32.48 -28.03 -10.42
C MET A 222 -30.99 -28.32 -10.48
N THR A 223 -30.55 -28.66 -11.70
CA THR A 223 -29.12 -28.86 -12.02
C THR A 223 -28.77 -27.94 -13.17
N LEU A 224 -27.76 -27.09 -12.95
CA LEU A 224 -27.18 -26.20 -13.93
C LEU A 224 -25.79 -26.71 -14.28
N LYS A 225 -25.27 -26.47 -15.46
CA LYS A 225 -23.94 -26.87 -15.87
C LYS A 225 -23.19 -25.73 -16.53
N GLN A 226 -22.01 -25.44 -16.04
CA GLN A 226 -21.07 -24.54 -16.70
C GLN A 226 -20.04 -25.34 -17.51
N ASP A 227 -19.79 -24.92 -18.77
CA ASP A 227 -18.89 -25.62 -19.67
C ASP A 227 -17.42 -25.17 -19.56
N TRP A 228 -17.12 -24.15 -18.76
CA TRP A 228 -15.79 -23.53 -18.57
C TRP A 228 -15.08 -23.98 -17.30
N GLY A 229 -15.23 -25.21 -16.89
CA GLY A 229 -14.49 -25.85 -15.81
C GLY A 229 -15.18 -25.86 -14.46
N LYS A 230 -14.43 -26.25 -13.42
CA LYS A 230 -14.96 -26.44 -12.07
C LYS A 230 -15.54 -25.19 -11.45
N VAL A 231 -16.53 -25.37 -10.61
CA VAL A 231 -17.13 -24.29 -9.80
C VAL A 231 -16.24 -24.02 -8.59
N THR A 232 -15.77 -22.79 -8.43
CA THR A 232 -14.87 -22.42 -7.32
C THR A 232 -15.55 -21.53 -6.29
N ALA A 233 -16.55 -20.75 -6.69
CA ALA A 233 -17.30 -19.87 -5.79
C ALA A 233 -18.75 -19.78 -6.23
N LEU A 234 -19.66 -19.66 -5.27
CA LEU A 234 -21.10 -19.49 -5.50
C LEU A 234 -21.63 -18.40 -4.57
N ASN A 235 -22.55 -17.58 -5.05
CA ASN A 235 -23.32 -16.68 -4.19
C ASN A 235 -24.66 -16.31 -4.84
N PHE A 236 -25.67 -16.10 -3.99
CA PHE A 236 -26.98 -15.63 -4.42
C PHE A 236 -27.05 -14.11 -4.36
N ARG A 237 -27.69 -13.49 -5.34
CA ARG A 237 -28.01 -12.05 -5.26
C ARG A 237 -29.14 -11.83 -4.27
N SER A 238 -29.05 -10.71 -3.55
CA SER A 238 -30.02 -10.32 -2.52
C SER A 238 -30.82 -9.06 -2.87
N ASP A 239 -30.72 -8.58 -4.11
CA ASP A 239 -31.38 -7.38 -4.63
C ASP A 239 -32.74 -7.65 -5.28
N ASN A 240 -33.52 -8.59 -4.74
CA ASN A 240 -34.81 -9.08 -5.23
C ASN A 240 -34.81 -9.73 -6.63
N ASN A 241 -33.65 -10.04 -7.18
CA ASN A 241 -33.50 -10.81 -8.41
C ASN A 241 -33.12 -12.26 -8.08
N ALA A 242 -33.85 -13.23 -8.59
CA ALA A 242 -33.59 -14.65 -8.41
C ALA A 242 -32.37 -15.12 -9.25
N ILE A 243 -31.19 -14.53 -9.04
CA ILE A 243 -29.99 -14.83 -9.82
C ILE A 243 -28.92 -15.43 -8.91
N LEU A 244 -28.33 -16.54 -9.37
CA LEU A 244 -27.17 -17.18 -8.78
C LEU A 244 -25.92 -16.78 -9.57
N LEU A 245 -24.88 -16.37 -8.89
CA LEU A 245 -23.55 -16.12 -9.45
C LEU A 245 -22.66 -17.33 -9.24
N SER A 246 -21.98 -17.77 -10.28
CA SER A 246 -20.94 -18.82 -10.20
C SER A 246 -19.60 -18.33 -10.69
N GLY A 247 -18.55 -18.60 -9.92
CA GLY A 247 -17.16 -18.38 -10.30
C GLY A 247 -16.51 -19.67 -10.78
N SER A 248 -15.59 -19.57 -11.73
CA SER A 248 -14.88 -20.72 -12.29
C SER A 248 -13.37 -20.66 -12.05
N ALA A 249 -12.71 -21.81 -12.24
CA ALA A 249 -11.26 -21.92 -12.18
C ALA A 249 -10.54 -21.20 -13.34
N VAL A 250 -11.24 -20.90 -14.44
CA VAL A 250 -10.68 -20.17 -15.61
C VAL A 250 -10.85 -18.66 -15.46
N GLY A 251 -11.60 -18.20 -14.42
CA GLY A 251 -11.82 -16.77 -14.19
C GLY A 251 -13.07 -16.20 -14.85
N HIS A 252 -14.01 -17.03 -15.29
CA HIS A 252 -15.31 -16.59 -15.80
C HIS A 252 -16.34 -16.53 -14.68
N ILE A 253 -17.31 -15.60 -14.80
CA ILE A 253 -18.45 -15.50 -13.90
C ILE A 253 -19.71 -15.80 -14.70
N GLY A 254 -20.49 -16.81 -14.28
CA GLY A 254 -21.80 -17.12 -14.81
C GLY A 254 -22.92 -16.48 -14.00
N LEU A 255 -23.92 -15.92 -14.67
CA LEU A 255 -25.15 -15.40 -14.07
C LEU A 255 -26.30 -16.29 -14.47
N TRP A 256 -26.87 -16.99 -13.48
CA TRP A 256 -27.90 -17.99 -13.68
C TRP A 256 -29.23 -17.47 -13.19
N ASP A 257 -30.22 -17.45 -14.06
CA ASP A 257 -31.59 -17.14 -13.68
C ASP A 257 -32.24 -18.41 -13.11
N LEU A 258 -32.71 -18.31 -11.87
CA LEU A 258 -33.32 -19.45 -11.16
C LEU A 258 -34.78 -19.65 -11.50
N GLU A 259 -35.48 -18.62 -12.01
CA GLU A 259 -36.87 -18.72 -12.46
C GLU A 259 -36.92 -19.38 -13.82
N GLU A 260 -36.15 -18.91 -14.78
CA GLU A 260 -36.06 -19.43 -16.12
C GLU A 260 -35.18 -20.69 -16.24
N LYS A 261 -34.38 -21.00 -15.17
CA LYS A 261 -33.46 -22.16 -15.11
C LYS A 261 -32.43 -22.19 -16.22
N CYS A 262 -32.02 -21.02 -16.67
CA CYS A 262 -31.06 -20.85 -17.76
C CYS A 262 -29.91 -19.94 -17.40
N LEU A 263 -28.87 -19.97 -18.23
CA LEU A 263 -27.77 -19.04 -18.17
C LEU A 263 -28.20 -17.69 -18.76
N LYS A 264 -28.31 -16.65 -17.96
CA LYS A 264 -28.72 -15.31 -18.40
C LYS A 264 -27.59 -14.57 -19.11
N SER A 265 -26.43 -14.50 -18.48
CA SER A 265 -25.26 -13.88 -19.07
C SER A 265 -23.98 -14.46 -18.50
N THR A 266 -22.86 -14.21 -19.18
CA THR A 266 -21.52 -14.57 -18.71
C THR A 266 -20.60 -13.38 -18.77
N ILE A 267 -19.78 -13.21 -17.75
CA ILE A 267 -18.66 -12.26 -17.77
C ILE A 267 -17.41 -13.06 -18.10
N GLU A 268 -17.05 -13.04 -19.39
CA GLU A 268 -15.84 -13.73 -19.85
C GLU A 268 -14.59 -13.00 -19.38
N LYS A 269 -13.58 -13.77 -18.93
CA LYS A 269 -12.30 -13.24 -18.45
C LYS A 269 -12.49 -12.13 -17.40
N ALA A 270 -13.40 -12.39 -16.46
CA ALA A 270 -13.57 -11.53 -15.30
C ALA A 270 -12.24 -11.41 -14.52
N HIS A 271 -11.51 -12.51 -14.43
CA HIS A 271 -10.16 -12.60 -13.85
C HIS A 271 -9.23 -13.42 -14.76
N ASP A 272 -7.93 -13.22 -14.63
CA ASP A 272 -6.91 -13.99 -15.35
C ASP A 272 -6.55 -15.31 -14.65
N GLY A 273 -6.97 -15.49 -13.40
CA GLY A 273 -6.80 -16.68 -12.59
C GLY A 273 -8.13 -17.22 -12.02
N PRO A 274 -8.09 -18.34 -11.26
CA PRO A 274 -9.26 -18.89 -10.62
C PRO A 274 -9.89 -17.92 -9.64
N ILE A 275 -11.23 -17.83 -9.68
CA ILE A 275 -12.00 -17.02 -8.72
C ILE A 275 -12.01 -17.78 -7.39
N VAL A 276 -11.46 -17.20 -6.35
CA VAL A 276 -11.35 -17.80 -5.02
C VAL A 276 -12.58 -17.52 -4.18
N SER A 277 -13.07 -16.28 -4.22
CA SER A 277 -14.26 -15.88 -3.46
C SER A 277 -15.11 -14.93 -4.29
N LEU A 278 -16.41 -15.06 -4.12
CA LEU A 278 -17.44 -14.23 -4.74
C LEU A 278 -18.50 -13.94 -3.68
N ILE A 279 -18.76 -12.65 -3.38
CA ILE A 279 -19.73 -12.24 -2.36
C ILE A 279 -20.57 -11.09 -2.90
N CYS A 280 -21.89 -11.23 -2.78
CA CYS A 280 -22.86 -10.17 -3.09
C CYS A 280 -23.10 -9.30 -1.85
N ALA A 281 -23.23 -8.00 -2.05
CA ALA A 281 -23.65 -7.10 -0.97
C ALA A 281 -25.16 -7.28 -0.70
N GLU A 282 -25.52 -7.31 0.57
CA GLU A 282 -26.93 -7.48 0.97
C GLU A 282 -27.74 -6.23 0.60
N GLY A 283 -28.80 -6.41 -0.22
CA GLY A 283 -29.69 -5.33 -0.62
C GLY A 283 -29.15 -4.38 -1.69
N GLU A 284 -27.93 -4.58 -2.18
CA GLU A 284 -27.32 -3.77 -3.24
C GLU A 284 -27.02 -4.60 -4.50
N PRO A 285 -27.10 -4.02 -5.70
CA PRO A 285 -26.77 -4.71 -6.96
C PRO A 285 -25.26 -4.79 -7.18
N LEU A 286 -24.48 -5.08 -6.13
CA LEU A 286 -23.03 -5.14 -6.15
C LEU A 286 -22.53 -6.54 -5.79
N ALA A 287 -21.50 -7.00 -6.49
CA ALA A 287 -20.72 -8.18 -6.12
C ALA A 287 -19.23 -7.88 -6.09
N TYR A 288 -18.55 -8.54 -5.18
CA TYR A 288 -17.11 -8.46 -4.98
C TYR A 288 -16.50 -9.81 -5.30
N THR A 289 -15.44 -9.81 -6.08
CA THR A 289 -14.71 -11.01 -6.47
C THR A 289 -13.24 -10.87 -6.17
N SER A 290 -12.63 -11.94 -5.70
CA SER A 290 -11.19 -12.07 -5.60
C SER A 290 -10.69 -13.28 -6.36
N SER A 291 -9.47 -13.18 -6.85
CA SER A 291 -8.82 -14.25 -7.59
C SER A 291 -7.38 -14.44 -7.13
N SER A 292 -6.79 -15.55 -7.50
CA SER A 292 -5.37 -15.82 -7.30
C SER A 292 -4.44 -14.91 -8.15
N ASP A 293 -5.01 -14.13 -9.09
CA ASP A 293 -4.29 -13.12 -9.88
C ASP A 293 -3.93 -11.84 -9.11
N ASN A 294 -4.09 -11.84 -7.77
CA ASN A 294 -3.82 -10.70 -6.89
C ASN A 294 -4.70 -9.47 -7.20
N VAL A 295 -5.95 -9.69 -7.61
CA VAL A 295 -6.90 -8.64 -7.98
C VAL A 295 -8.22 -8.80 -7.23
N ILE A 296 -8.77 -7.67 -6.76
CA ILE A 296 -10.15 -7.56 -6.27
C ILE A 296 -10.92 -6.71 -7.26
N LYS A 297 -12.09 -7.19 -7.67
CA LYS A 297 -13.01 -6.47 -8.56
C LYS A 297 -14.38 -6.31 -7.93
N THR A 298 -14.98 -5.16 -8.18
CA THR A 298 -16.38 -4.87 -7.83
C THR A 298 -17.19 -4.81 -9.10
N TRP A 299 -18.28 -5.55 -9.14
CA TRP A 299 -19.22 -5.64 -10.26
C TRP A 299 -20.53 -4.99 -9.88
N ILE A 300 -21.10 -4.22 -10.79
CA ILE A 300 -22.44 -3.64 -10.65
C ILE A 300 -23.38 -4.23 -11.70
N PHE A 301 -24.59 -4.55 -11.27
CA PHE A 301 -25.62 -5.20 -12.09
C PHE A 301 -26.76 -4.23 -12.38
N ASP A 302 -26.47 -3.16 -13.09
CA ASP A 302 -27.40 -2.09 -13.47
C ASP A 302 -27.83 -2.16 -14.93
N MET A 303 -27.35 -3.17 -15.69
CA MET A 303 -27.67 -3.31 -17.10
C MET A 303 -29.05 -3.91 -17.30
N PRO A 304 -29.82 -3.45 -18.32
CA PRO A 304 -31.17 -3.96 -18.57
C PRO A 304 -31.20 -5.43 -19.00
N ASP A 305 -30.13 -5.95 -19.57
CA ASP A 305 -29.92 -7.36 -19.88
C ASP A 305 -29.58 -8.24 -18.67
N GLY A 306 -29.48 -7.63 -17.49
CA GLY A 306 -29.06 -8.29 -16.25
C GLY A 306 -27.57 -8.63 -16.20
N GLY A 307 -26.79 -8.20 -17.18
CA GLY A 307 -25.35 -8.38 -17.23
C GLY A 307 -24.64 -7.55 -16.15
N GLY A 308 -23.43 -7.99 -15.76
CA GLY A 308 -22.57 -7.26 -14.83
C GLY A 308 -21.51 -6.46 -15.56
N ARG A 309 -21.25 -5.22 -15.10
CA ARG A 309 -20.12 -4.42 -15.57
C ARG A 309 -19.14 -4.15 -14.43
N LEU A 310 -17.87 -4.01 -14.77
CA LEU A 310 -16.83 -3.64 -13.82
C LEU A 310 -17.09 -2.23 -13.28
N HIS A 311 -17.23 -2.10 -11.97
CA HIS A 311 -17.39 -0.83 -11.29
C HIS A 311 -16.05 -0.29 -10.80
N ASN A 312 -15.34 -1.07 -9.98
CA ASN A 312 -14.04 -0.73 -9.43
C ASN A 312 -13.13 -1.96 -9.42
N HIS A 313 -11.83 -1.72 -9.38
CA HIS A 313 -10.85 -2.78 -9.19
C HIS A 313 -9.65 -2.26 -8.38
N ARG A 314 -9.01 -3.17 -7.68
CA ARG A 314 -7.70 -2.98 -7.06
C ARG A 314 -6.84 -4.16 -7.45
N ASP A 315 -5.71 -3.86 -8.06
CA ASP A 315 -4.85 -4.84 -8.68
C ASP A 315 -3.40 -4.71 -8.21
N GLY A 316 -2.72 -5.84 -8.06
CA GLY A 316 -1.30 -6.00 -7.91
C GLY A 316 -0.70 -6.73 -9.11
N HIS A 317 0.57 -7.12 -9.06
CA HIS A 317 1.14 -8.03 -10.03
C HIS A 317 0.49 -9.41 -9.92
N SER A 318 0.12 -10.01 -11.05
CA SER A 318 -0.45 -11.38 -11.09
C SER A 318 0.62 -12.47 -11.07
N GLU A 319 1.82 -12.13 -11.48
CA GLU A 319 3.02 -12.98 -11.46
C GLU A 319 4.18 -12.17 -10.84
N PRO A 320 5.23 -12.78 -10.31
CA PRO A 320 6.29 -12.08 -9.59
C PRO A 320 6.93 -10.94 -10.39
N PRO A 321 7.14 -9.75 -9.77
CA PRO A 321 7.89 -8.68 -10.39
C PRO A 321 9.38 -9.04 -10.44
N LEU A 322 9.97 -8.92 -11.63
CA LEU A 322 11.40 -9.26 -11.88
C LEU A 322 12.31 -8.06 -11.68
N ARG A 323 11.81 -6.85 -11.92
CA ARG A 323 12.61 -5.62 -11.85
C ARG A 323 11.84 -4.50 -11.17
N VAL A 324 12.53 -3.75 -10.31
CA VAL A 324 12.00 -2.55 -9.65
C VAL A 324 13.01 -1.41 -9.74
N ARG A 325 12.52 -0.19 -9.99
CA ARG A 325 13.34 1.03 -10.00
C ARG A 325 12.54 2.20 -9.43
N PHE A 326 13.19 3.05 -8.66
CA PHE A 326 12.62 4.32 -8.29
C PHE A 326 12.47 5.24 -9.51
N HIS A 327 11.41 6.03 -9.53
CA HIS A 327 11.10 6.98 -10.58
C HIS A 327 10.75 8.32 -9.94
N GLY A 328 11.41 9.37 -10.36
CA GLY A 328 11.27 10.69 -9.75
C GLY A 328 12.38 11.02 -8.77
N SER A 329 12.58 12.31 -8.50
CA SER A 329 13.61 12.80 -7.59
C SER A 329 13.22 12.74 -6.10
N GLN A 330 11.93 12.54 -5.80
CA GLN A 330 11.43 12.55 -4.42
C GLN A 330 11.52 11.18 -3.72
N GLY A 331 11.85 10.11 -4.44
CA GLY A 331 11.99 8.77 -3.85
C GLY A 331 10.70 8.11 -3.35
N ASP A 332 9.51 8.62 -3.72
CA ASP A 332 8.22 8.07 -3.29
C ASP A 332 7.59 7.12 -4.32
N VAL A 333 7.93 7.30 -5.60
CA VAL A 333 7.35 6.52 -6.70
C VAL A 333 8.34 5.46 -7.17
N MET A 334 7.87 4.23 -7.31
CA MET A 334 8.61 3.11 -7.91
C MET A 334 7.85 2.52 -9.07
N ILE A 335 8.59 2.09 -10.08
CA ILE A 335 8.08 1.34 -11.22
C ILE A 335 8.55 -0.10 -11.09
N SER A 336 7.65 -1.04 -11.33
CA SER A 336 7.95 -2.48 -11.35
C SER A 336 7.50 -3.11 -12.65
N GLY A 337 8.27 -4.07 -13.12
CA GLY A 337 7.95 -4.89 -14.28
C GLY A 337 8.14 -6.36 -13.95
N GLY A 338 7.25 -7.22 -14.42
CA GLY A 338 7.19 -8.59 -13.98
C GLY A 338 6.94 -9.61 -15.09
N GLU A 339 6.82 -10.86 -14.66
CA GLU A 339 6.49 -12.00 -15.53
C GLU A 339 5.10 -11.85 -16.16
N ASP A 340 4.21 -11.10 -15.54
CA ASP A 340 2.88 -10.76 -16.06
C ASP A 340 2.90 -9.84 -17.29
N SER A 341 4.06 -9.42 -17.77
CA SER A 341 4.25 -8.47 -18.90
C SER A 341 3.57 -7.11 -18.66
N GLN A 342 3.37 -6.72 -17.42
CA GLN A 342 2.82 -5.44 -17.03
C GLN A 342 3.90 -4.55 -16.42
N LEU A 343 3.79 -3.25 -16.67
CA LEU A 343 4.46 -2.24 -15.88
C LEU A 343 3.47 -1.61 -14.92
N ARG A 344 3.89 -1.47 -13.67
CA ARG A 344 3.10 -0.83 -12.61
C ARG A 344 3.89 0.25 -11.93
N SER A 345 3.22 1.33 -11.54
CA SER A 345 3.79 2.31 -10.64
C SER A 345 3.16 2.15 -9.26
N SER A 346 3.98 2.19 -8.24
CA SER A 346 3.56 2.09 -6.84
C SER A 346 4.11 3.27 -6.07
N VAL A 347 3.33 3.78 -5.13
CA VAL A 347 3.70 4.92 -4.28
C VAL A 347 4.00 4.38 -2.89
N VAL A 348 5.18 4.67 -2.35
CA VAL A 348 5.62 4.18 -1.05
C VAL A 348 4.71 4.70 0.05
N SER A 349 4.44 6.01 0.12
CA SER A 349 3.67 6.64 1.19
C SER A 349 2.24 6.12 1.30
N THR A 350 1.52 6.03 0.18
CA THR A 350 0.09 5.69 0.15
C THR A 350 -0.19 4.21 -0.12
N SER A 351 0.82 3.41 -0.42
CA SER A 351 0.68 2.00 -0.88
C SER A 351 -0.30 1.84 -2.04
N ARG A 352 -0.45 2.90 -2.86
CA ARG A 352 -1.32 2.90 -4.03
C ARG A 352 -0.55 2.38 -5.23
N THR A 353 -1.13 1.41 -5.90
CA THR A 353 -0.61 0.86 -7.16
C THR A 353 -1.43 1.40 -8.32
N ARG A 354 -0.77 1.65 -9.45
CA ARG A 354 -1.39 2.07 -10.71
C ARG A 354 -0.79 1.25 -11.84
N SER A 355 -1.62 0.61 -12.64
CA SER A 355 -1.14 -0.07 -13.85
C SER A 355 -0.78 0.96 -14.92
N LEU A 356 0.40 0.81 -15.52
CA LEU A 356 0.83 1.54 -16.71
C LEU A 356 0.36 0.83 -17.99
N GLY A 357 -0.17 -0.37 -17.86
CA GLY A 357 -0.75 -1.17 -18.93
C GLY A 357 -0.09 -2.54 -19.10
N LEU A 358 -0.67 -3.32 -19.98
CA LEU A 358 -0.18 -4.65 -20.38
C LEU A 358 0.60 -4.52 -21.70
N ALA A 359 1.77 -5.15 -21.78
CA ALA A 359 2.52 -5.24 -23.04
C ALA A 359 1.78 -6.16 -24.04
N CYS A 360 1.33 -5.58 -25.14
CA CYS A 360 0.57 -6.28 -26.17
C CYS A 360 1.10 -5.94 -27.56
N TYR A 361 1.10 -6.95 -28.45
CA TYR A 361 1.39 -6.73 -29.87
C TYR A 361 0.26 -5.94 -30.54
N ASN A 362 0.62 -4.99 -31.42
CA ASN A 362 -0.36 -4.22 -32.19
C ASN A 362 -1.21 -5.15 -33.08
N ARG A 363 -2.52 -4.86 -33.20
CA ARG A 363 -3.48 -5.60 -34.03
C ARG A 363 -2.99 -5.81 -35.48
N ALA A 364 -2.24 -4.87 -36.03
CA ALA A 364 -1.69 -4.97 -37.39
C ALA A 364 -0.58 -6.04 -37.50
N MET A 365 0.27 -6.18 -36.48
CA MET A 365 1.32 -7.23 -36.45
C MET A 365 0.70 -8.61 -36.23
N VAL A 366 -0.31 -8.72 -35.37
CA VAL A 366 -1.03 -9.99 -35.12
C VAL A 366 -1.68 -10.51 -36.40
N LYS A 367 -2.28 -9.62 -37.23
CA LYS A 367 -2.83 -10.00 -38.53
C LYS A 367 -1.77 -10.44 -39.53
N LYS A 368 -0.58 -9.84 -39.55
CA LYS A 368 0.53 -10.19 -40.45
C LYS A 368 1.23 -11.50 -40.07
N SER A 369 1.35 -11.81 -38.81
CA SER A 369 2.09 -12.97 -38.29
C SER A 369 1.27 -14.26 -38.23
N GLY A 370 -0.03 -14.22 -38.49
CA GLY A 370 -0.89 -15.41 -38.43
C GLY A 370 -1.02 -16.02 -37.03
N LEU A 371 -0.50 -15.40 -36.02
CA LEU A 371 -0.50 -15.84 -34.63
C LEU A 371 -1.93 -15.78 -34.08
N LYS A 372 -2.59 -16.92 -33.99
CA LYS A 372 -3.86 -17.10 -33.28
C LYS A 372 -3.71 -17.03 -31.75
N ALA A 373 -2.47 -17.03 -31.25
CA ALA A 373 -2.17 -17.04 -29.84
C ALA A 373 -1.97 -15.62 -29.29
N SER A 374 -2.37 -15.43 -28.10
CA SER A 374 -2.23 -14.30 -27.15
C SER A 374 -1.60 -13.02 -27.74
N LYS A 375 -2.35 -11.95 -27.74
CA LYS A 375 -1.84 -10.60 -28.06
C LYS A 375 -0.80 -10.10 -27.06
N LYS A 376 -0.60 -10.82 -25.96
CA LYS A 376 0.32 -10.50 -24.85
C LYS A 376 1.76 -10.70 -25.32
N MET A 377 2.65 -9.74 -25.00
CA MET A 377 4.08 -9.86 -25.24
C MET A 377 4.72 -10.75 -24.16
N PRO A 378 5.92 -11.30 -24.38
CA PRO A 378 6.66 -12.05 -23.36
C PRO A 378 6.93 -11.23 -22.10
N PRO A 379 7.30 -11.88 -20.98
CA PRO A 379 7.66 -11.21 -19.71
C PRO A 379 8.67 -10.08 -19.87
N ILE A 380 8.54 -9.07 -19.01
CA ILE A 380 9.49 -7.94 -18.94
C ILE A 380 10.66 -8.35 -18.05
N ILE A 381 11.85 -8.45 -18.63
CA ILE A 381 13.08 -8.81 -17.89
C ILE A 381 13.74 -7.57 -17.29
N ASN A 382 13.86 -6.51 -18.08
CA ASN A 382 14.52 -5.28 -17.68
C ASN A 382 13.85 -4.07 -18.31
N PHE A 383 13.89 -2.96 -17.59
CA PHE A 383 13.44 -1.68 -18.10
C PHE A 383 14.30 -0.56 -17.54
N THR A 384 14.28 0.57 -18.21
CA THR A 384 14.91 1.81 -17.77
C THR A 384 13.96 2.97 -17.97
N SER A 385 14.04 3.99 -17.11
CA SER A 385 13.20 5.17 -17.16
C SER A 385 14.01 6.43 -16.98
N GLU A 386 13.58 7.53 -17.64
CA GLU A 386 14.21 8.84 -17.56
C GLU A 386 13.18 9.95 -17.46
N LEU A 387 13.40 10.93 -16.56
CA LEU A 387 12.45 11.99 -16.28
C LEU A 387 12.53 13.18 -17.23
N THR A 388 13.70 13.45 -17.80
CA THR A 388 14.03 14.71 -18.49
C THR A 388 13.06 15.12 -19.59
N ARG A 389 12.40 14.17 -20.26
CA ARG A 389 11.48 14.41 -21.38
C ARG A 389 10.12 13.73 -21.21
N GLU A 390 9.73 13.41 -19.98
CA GLU A 390 8.49 12.71 -19.67
C GLU A 390 7.22 13.39 -20.18
N GLU A 391 7.24 14.71 -20.30
CA GLU A 391 6.09 15.48 -20.84
C GLU A 391 5.99 15.42 -22.36
N GLY A 392 7.12 15.24 -23.05
CA GLY A 392 7.20 15.31 -24.51
C GLY A 392 6.86 14.00 -25.21
N TRP A 393 7.49 12.90 -24.77
CA TRP A 393 7.37 11.57 -25.36
C TRP A 393 7.55 10.45 -24.34
N ASP A 394 7.66 9.22 -24.81
CA ASP A 394 7.81 8.05 -23.94
C ASP A 394 9.10 8.15 -23.11
N SER A 395 8.95 7.91 -21.80
CA SER A 395 10.04 8.03 -20.80
C SER A 395 10.59 6.68 -20.33
N ILE A 396 9.92 5.57 -20.66
CA ILE A 396 10.29 4.23 -20.22
C ILE A 396 10.49 3.35 -21.45
N ALA A 397 11.53 2.52 -21.41
CA ALA A 397 11.77 1.49 -22.42
C ALA A 397 12.00 0.14 -21.73
N ALA A 398 11.36 -0.93 -22.24
CA ALA A 398 11.36 -2.25 -21.61
C ALA A 398 11.73 -3.36 -22.60
N ILE A 399 12.56 -4.30 -22.12
CA ILE A 399 12.98 -5.52 -22.83
C ILE A 399 12.12 -6.69 -22.40
N HIS A 400 11.78 -7.52 -23.39
CA HIS A 400 10.99 -8.72 -23.21
C HIS A 400 11.81 -9.99 -23.40
N LEU A 401 11.46 -11.03 -22.64
CA LEU A 401 12.12 -12.34 -22.69
C LEU A 401 12.13 -12.89 -24.13
N ASN A 402 13.29 -13.32 -24.59
CA ASN A 402 13.47 -13.93 -25.91
C ASN A 402 12.93 -13.10 -27.10
N SER A 403 12.92 -11.78 -26.97
CA SER A 403 12.44 -10.86 -28.00
C SER A 403 13.55 -9.90 -28.45
N SER A 404 13.58 -9.61 -29.74
CA SER A 404 14.44 -8.53 -30.29
C SER A 404 13.72 -7.17 -30.30
N THR A 405 12.44 -7.14 -29.93
CA THR A 405 11.61 -5.94 -29.90
C THR A 405 11.59 -5.33 -28.51
N VAL A 406 11.73 -4.01 -28.44
CA VAL A 406 11.67 -3.25 -27.20
C VAL A 406 10.42 -2.38 -27.23
N SER A 407 9.65 -2.42 -26.15
CA SER A 407 8.44 -1.61 -25.97
C SER A 407 8.79 -0.28 -25.30
N THR A 408 8.08 0.78 -25.68
CA THR A 408 8.20 2.11 -25.06
C THR A 408 6.90 2.50 -24.37
N TRP A 409 7.02 3.23 -23.25
CA TRP A 409 5.90 3.55 -22.38
C TRP A 409 5.95 5.01 -21.95
N SER A 410 4.78 5.61 -21.81
CA SER A 410 4.63 6.93 -21.20
C SER A 410 4.11 6.77 -19.78
N TYR A 411 4.87 7.20 -18.78
CA TYR A 411 4.46 7.22 -17.40
C TYR A 411 3.24 8.14 -17.20
N LYS A 412 3.28 9.36 -17.74
CA LYS A 412 2.21 10.35 -17.58
C LYS A 412 0.88 9.90 -18.21
N LYS A 413 0.94 9.31 -19.41
CA LYS A 413 -0.25 8.81 -20.13
C LYS A 413 -0.67 7.42 -19.64
N SER A 414 0.13 6.74 -18.82
CA SER A 414 -0.09 5.38 -18.32
C SER A 414 -0.45 4.39 -19.41
N ARG A 415 0.30 4.38 -20.50
CA ARG A 415 0.09 3.48 -21.63
C ARG A 415 1.38 3.14 -22.36
N MET A 416 1.38 1.96 -22.94
CA MET A 416 2.40 1.53 -23.90
C MET A 416 2.16 2.22 -25.26
N ASN A 417 3.24 2.54 -25.94
CA ASN A 417 3.16 3.05 -27.31
C ASN A 417 2.81 1.91 -28.30
N GLU A 418 2.17 2.27 -29.40
CA GLU A 418 1.79 1.31 -30.43
C GLU A 418 2.96 0.87 -31.33
N GLN A 419 4.04 1.65 -31.36
CA GLN A 419 5.25 1.36 -32.15
C GLN A 419 6.30 0.71 -31.25
N TYR A 420 7.09 -0.20 -31.83
CA TYR A 420 8.16 -0.91 -31.15
C TYR A 420 9.52 -0.55 -31.75
N LEU A 421 10.54 -0.52 -30.89
CA LEU A 421 11.92 -0.37 -31.35
C LEU A 421 12.43 -1.74 -31.80
N SER A 422 12.73 -1.90 -33.08
CA SER A 422 13.35 -3.10 -33.64
C SER A 422 14.15 -2.78 -34.91
N HIS A 423 15.32 -3.36 -35.02
CA HIS A 423 16.14 -3.17 -36.23
C HIS A 423 15.71 -4.12 -37.37
N LYS A 424 15.82 -3.65 -38.62
CA LYS A 424 15.38 -4.43 -39.79
C LYS A 424 16.15 -5.76 -39.93
N ARG A 425 17.41 -5.85 -39.48
CA ARG A 425 18.24 -7.06 -39.53
C ARG A 425 17.61 -8.29 -38.89
N PHE A 426 16.75 -8.10 -37.86
CA PHE A 426 16.09 -9.21 -37.18
C PHE A 426 14.81 -9.67 -37.88
N LYS A 427 14.33 -8.95 -38.91
CA LYS A 427 13.12 -9.33 -39.68
C LYS A 427 13.45 -10.20 -40.88
N ASP A 428 14.57 -9.93 -41.55
CA ASP A 428 14.82 -10.42 -42.90
C ASP A 428 16.01 -11.39 -43.02
N SER A 429 16.73 -11.72 -41.94
CA SER A 429 17.98 -12.42 -42.02
C SER A 429 18.12 -13.66 -41.16
N ILE A 430 19.25 -14.35 -41.28
CA ILE A 430 19.75 -15.45 -40.46
C ILE A 430 19.73 -15.12 -38.95
N LEU A 431 19.69 -13.83 -38.60
CA LEU A 431 19.65 -13.31 -37.21
C LEU A 431 18.25 -13.24 -36.56
N LYS A 432 17.29 -14.02 -37.06
CA LYS A 432 15.91 -14.06 -36.47
C LYS A 432 15.85 -14.35 -34.95
N ASN A 433 16.87 -15.02 -34.43
CA ASN A 433 16.98 -15.36 -33.01
C ASN A 433 17.71 -14.29 -32.17
N GLY A 434 17.89 -13.08 -32.70
CA GLY A 434 18.45 -11.98 -31.94
C GLY A 434 17.53 -11.60 -30.76
N MET A 435 18.09 -11.52 -29.56
CA MET A 435 17.37 -11.14 -28.32
C MET A 435 18.00 -9.88 -27.77
N ALA A 436 17.15 -8.93 -27.34
CA ALA A 436 17.62 -7.78 -26.58
C ALA A 436 17.99 -8.25 -25.15
N THR A 437 19.18 -7.88 -24.69
CA THR A 437 19.74 -8.34 -23.40
C THR A 437 19.88 -7.21 -22.39
N CYS A 438 20.26 -6.03 -22.83
CA CYS A 438 20.44 -4.85 -21.99
C CYS A 438 19.95 -3.58 -22.67
N ILE A 439 19.56 -2.61 -21.85
CA ILE A 439 18.98 -1.34 -22.31
C ILE A 439 19.40 -0.21 -21.40
N ASP A 440 19.62 0.97 -22.00
CA ASP A 440 19.79 2.20 -21.26
C ASP A 440 19.22 3.40 -22.03
N ILE A 441 18.76 4.43 -21.31
CA ILE A 441 18.26 5.69 -21.88
C ILE A 441 19.28 6.78 -21.60
N SER A 442 19.61 7.57 -22.63
CA SER A 442 20.49 8.73 -22.46
C SER A 442 19.96 9.73 -21.44
N ALA A 443 20.82 10.42 -20.70
CA ALA A 443 20.47 11.43 -19.70
C ALA A 443 19.61 12.57 -20.28
N CYS A 444 19.72 12.87 -21.57
CA CYS A 444 18.84 13.84 -22.24
C CYS A 444 17.43 13.30 -22.59
N GLY A 445 17.12 12.03 -22.35
CA GLY A 445 15.83 11.42 -22.64
C GLY A 445 15.48 11.28 -24.13
N ASN A 446 16.43 11.54 -25.06
CA ASN A 446 16.17 11.50 -26.50
C ASN A 446 16.48 10.16 -27.16
N PHE A 447 17.42 9.39 -26.61
CA PHE A 447 17.95 8.18 -27.21
C PHE A 447 17.86 6.98 -26.27
N VAL A 448 17.61 5.82 -26.87
CA VAL A 448 17.70 4.52 -26.21
C VAL A 448 18.81 3.71 -26.86
N PHE A 449 19.60 3.05 -26.04
CA PHE A 449 20.63 2.11 -26.45
C PHE A 449 20.16 0.70 -26.13
N ILE A 450 20.24 -0.19 -27.09
CA ILE A 450 19.81 -1.57 -26.99
C ILE A 450 20.97 -2.48 -27.35
N GLY A 451 21.37 -3.34 -26.42
CA GLY A 451 22.35 -4.40 -26.65
C GLY A 451 21.66 -5.73 -26.91
N TYR A 452 22.25 -6.53 -27.75
CA TYR A 452 21.71 -7.81 -28.19
C TYR A 452 22.67 -8.98 -27.90
N ASN A 453 22.10 -10.18 -27.82
CA ASN A 453 22.88 -11.42 -27.69
C ASN A 453 23.80 -11.70 -28.89
N THR A 454 23.51 -11.06 -30.03
CA THR A 454 24.33 -11.14 -31.26
C THR A 454 25.54 -10.21 -31.23
N GLY A 455 25.77 -9.49 -30.13
CA GLY A 455 26.91 -8.59 -29.98
C GLY A 455 26.71 -7.20 -30.59
N HIS A 456 25.57 -6.91 -31.19
CA HIS A 456 25.27 -5.59 -31.75
C HIS A 456 24.74 -4.63 -30.66
N ILE A 457 25.00 -3.33 -30.87
CA ILE A 457 24.48 -2.25 -30.07
C ILE A 457 23.84 -1.23 -31.00
N ASP A 458 22.55 -0.95 -30.80
CA ASP A 458 21.79 -0.02 -31.62
C ASP A 458 21.33 1.18 -30.82
N LYS A 459 21.40 2.36 -31.47
CA LYS A 459 20.85 3.62 -30.93
C LYS A 459 19.57 3.97 -31.65
N PHE A 460 18.48 4.15 -30.88
CA PHE A 460 17.20 4.60 -31.39
C PHE A 460 16.86 5.98 -30.84
N ASN A 461 16.12 6.76 -31.58
CA ASN A 461 15.51 7.99 -31.07
C ASN A 461 14.13 7.66 -30.49
N LEU A 462 13.87 8.05 -29.23
CA LEU A 462 12.62 7.78 -28.53
C LEU A 462 11.43 8.53 -29.13
N GLN A 463 11.61 9.78 -29.55
CA GLN A 463 10.55 10.60 -30.12
C GLN A 463 10.05 10.06 -31.47
N SER A 464 10.98 9.80 -32.38
CA SER A 464 10.65 9.36 -33.76
C SER A 464 10.61 7.83 -33.90
N GLN A 465 11.09 7.09 -32.88
CA GLN A 465 11.22 5.63 -32.85
C GLN A 465 12.04 5.03 -34.02
N THR A 466 12.90 5.86 -34.60
CA THR A 466 13.76 5.49 -35.73
C THR A 466 15.13 5.09 -35.24
N HIS A 467 15.69 4.05 -35.92
CA HIS A 467 17.09 3.67 -35.74
C HIS A 467 18.00 4.80 -36.23
N ARG A 468 19.03 5.14 -35.47
CA ARG A 468 19.96 6.23 -35.78
C ARG A 468 21.36 5.74 -36.10
N LEU A 469 21.88 4.81 -35.30
CA LEU A 469 23.28 4.37 -35.40
C LEU A 469 23.40 2.96 -34.85
N THR A 470 24.25 2.15 -35.45
CA THR A 470 24.79 0.92 -34.89
C THR A 470 26.26 1.15 -34.53
N TYR A 471 26.67 0.73 -33.33
CA TYR A 471 28.04 0.90 -32.86
C TYR A 471 28.95 -0.17 -33.38
N GLY A 472 30.18 0.21 -33.81
CA GLY A 472 31.16 -0.67 -34.46
C GLY A 472 30.92 -0.79 -35.97
N GLU A 473 31.91 -1.28 -36.71
CA GLU A 473 31.84 -1.38 -38.17
C GLU A 473 30.91 -2.50 -38.65
N GLU A 474 31.04 -3.71 -38.09
CA GLU A 474 30.13 -4.83 -38.35
C GLU A 474 29.42 -5.29 -37.11
N VAL A 475 30.16 -5.55 -36.00
CA VAL A 475 29.65 -5.99 -34.70
C VAL A 475 30.39 -5.24 -33.61
N SER A 476 29.71 -4.77 -32.58
CA SER A 476 30.33 -4.08 -31.44
C SER A 476 31.14 -5.05 -30.56
N HIS A 477 30.61 -6.24 -30.32
CA HIS A 477 31.27 -7.33 -29.60
C HIS A 477 31.05 -8.65 -30.31
N TYR A 478 32.00 -9.57 -30.20
CA TYR A 478 31.88 -10.92 -30.79
C TYR A 478 30.97 -11.87 -30.01
N THR A 479 30.55 -11.47 -28.79
CA THR A 479 29.69 -12.24 -27.90
C THR A 479 28.52 -11.36 -27.40
N ALA A 480 27.58 -11.96 -26.67
CA ALA A 480 26.43 -11.26 -26.14
C ALA A 480 26.83 -10.03 -25.34
N VAL A 481 26.17 -8.89 -25.59
CA VAL A 481 26.26 -7.68 -24.77
C VAL A 481 25.37 -7.89 -23.57
N ARG A 482 25.90 -7.81 -22.35
CA ARG A 482 25.13 -8.01 -21.09
C ARG A 482 24.93 -6.75 -20.28
N GLY A 483 25.70 -5.70 -20.56
CA GLY A 483 25.58 -4.44 -19.86
C GLY A 483 25.75 -3.25 -20.79
N LEU A 484 24.97 -2.21 -20.56
CA LEU A 484 25.07 -0.90 -21.23
C LEU A 484 24.86 0.21 -20.21
N VAL A 485 25.68 1.24 -20.32
CA VAL A 485 25.67 2.40 -19.43
C VAL A 485 25.99 3.66 -20.21
N SER A 486 25.16 4.70 -20.12
CA SER A 486 25.34 5.97 -20.81
C SER A 486 25.69 7.08 -19.84
N ASP A 487 26.74 7.85 -20.15
CA ASP A 487 27.20 9.00 -19.37
C ASP A 487 26.12 10.10 -19.20
N SER A 488 26.19 10.82 -18.09
CA SER A 488 25.33 11.96 -17.78
C SER A 488 25.49 13.12 -18.76
N LEU A 489 26.70 13.35 -19.26
CA LEU A 489 27.02 14.38 -20.26
C LEU A 489 26.72 13.96 -21.70
N ASN A 490 26.28 12.73 -21.91
CA ASN A 490 26.02 12.15 -23.24
C ASN A 490 27.24 12.12 -24.18
N HIS A 491 28.44 11.98 -23.61
CA HIS A 491 29.68 11.84 -24.37
C HIS A 491 30.02 10.38 -24.63
N TRP A 492 29.93 9.54 -23.59
CA TRP A 492 30.37 8.16 -23.59
C TRP A 492 29.22 7.18 -23.42
N LEU A 493 29.34 6.08 -24.15
CA LEU A 493 28.56 4.86 -23.93
C LEU A 493 29.53 3.74 -23.57
N VAL A 494 29.31 3.05 -22.45
CA VAL A 494 30.10 1.89 -22.05
C VAL A 494 29.28 0.64 -22.26
N SER A 495 29.88 -0.36 -22.86
CA SER A 495 29.26 -1.68 -23.10
C SER A 495 30.11 -2.79 -22.51
N GLY A 496 29.45 -3.76 -21.87
CA GLY A 496 30.06 -4.97 -21.30
C GLY A 496 29.63 -6.22 -22.05
N SER A 497 30.58 -7.09 -22.37
CA SER A 497 30.34 -8.35 -23.05
C SER A 497 30.42 -9.55 -22.11
N GLN A 498 29.84 -10.66 -22.52
CA GLN A 498 29.94 -11.94 -21.84
C GLN A 498 31.39 -12.46 -21.69
N MET A 499 32.31 -12.02 -22.54
CA MET A 499 33.73 -12.37 -22.45
C MET A 499 34.57 -11.47 -21.55
N GLY A 500 33.92 -10.60 -20.73
CA GLY A 500 34.61 -9.69 -19.83
C GLY A 500 35.30 -8.50 -20.52
N ILE A 501 34.88 -8.12 -21.70
CA ILE A 501 35.44 -6.96 -22.41
C ILE A 501 34.50 -5.75 -22.19
N LEU A 502 35.02 -4.71 -21.55
CA LEU A 502 34.39 -3.39 -21.47
C LEU A 502 34.88 -2.53 -22.62
N GLN A 503 33.97 -1.85 -23.31
CA GLN A 503 34.32 -0.94 -24.42
C GLN A 503 33.63 0.40 -24.21
N TRP A 504 34.42 1.47 -24.42
CA TRP A 504 33.97 2.86 -24.43
C TRP A 504 33.75 3.33 -25.85
N TRP A 505 32.58 3.85 -26.12
CA TRP A 505 32.16 4.35 -27.42
C TRP A 505 31.82 5.84 -27.33
N THR A 506 32.20 6.60 -28.36
CA THR A 506 31.72 7.97 -28.51
C THR A 506 30.24 7.96 -28.86
N MET A 507 29.38 8.51 -27.99
CA MET A 507 27.92 8.44 -28.16
C MET A 507 27.43 9.04 -29.49
N ARG A 508 28.11 10.07 -30.01
CA ARG A 508 27.70 10.80 -31.22
C ARG A 508 28.09 10.06 -32.51
N LYS A 509 29.34 9.60 -32.60
CA LYS A 509 29.88 9.01 -33.82
C LYS A 509 29.86 7.48 -33.83
N GLY A 510 29.83 6.83 -32.65
CA GLY A 510 29.88 5.37 -32.52
C GLY A 510 31.28 4.79 -32.68
N GLU A 511 32.33 5.63 -32.64
CA GLU A 511 33.71 5.21 -32.71
C GLU A 511 34.14 4.61 -31.35
N LYS A 512 34.94 3.53 -31.44
CA LYS A 512 35.53 2.90 -30.27
C LYS A 512 36.72 3.72 -29.81
N ASP A 513 36.79 4.03 -28.51
CA ASP A 513 37.90 4.78 -27.92
C ASP A 513 38.84 3.84 -27.15
N LYS A 514 38.38 3.19 -26.10
CA LYS A 514 39.17 2.32 -25.22
C LYS A 514 38.47 0.96 -25.02
N SER A 515 39.26 -0.07 -24.79
CA SER A 515 38.77 -1.36 -24.32
C SER A 515 39.57 -1.80 -23.10
N LEU A 516 38.86 -2.35 -22.12
CA LEU A 516 39.41 -2.95 -20.92
C LEU A 516 38.97 -4.42 -20.88
N LYS A 517 39.89 -5.33 -20.60
CA LYS A 517 39.59 -6.74 -20.41
C LYS A 517 39.56 -7.03 -18.92
N LEU A 518 38.47 -7.58 -18.46
CA LEU A 518 38.26 -8.07 -17.11
C LEU A 518 38.62 -9.55 -17.01
N GLU A 519 38.76 -10.07 -15.82
CA GLU A 519 39.12 -11.47 -15.55
C GLU A 519 37.96 -12.43 -15.85
N ALA A 520 36.73 -12.02 -15.61
CA ALA A 520 35.53 -12.83 -15.84
C ALA A 520 34.50 -12.11 -16.71
N GLY A 521 33.49 -12.85 -17.19
CA GLY A 521 32.41 -12.33 -18.02
C GLY A 521 31.53 -11.34 -17.28
N VAL A 522 31.02 -10.31 -17.98
CA VAL A 522 30.07 -9.34 -17.40
C VAL A 522 28.69 -10.00 -17.29
N CYS A 523 28.05 -9.87 -16.11
CA CYS A 523 26.68 -10.30 -15.86
C CYS A 523 25.67 -9.14 -15.98
N SER A 524 25.90 -8.04 -15.25
CA SER A 524 25.07 -6.83 -15.31
C SER A 524 25.91 -5.58 -15.02
N MET A 525 25.38 -4.41 -15.38
CA MET A 525 26.03 -3.11 -15.14
C MET A 525 25.00 -2.10 -14.64
N THR A 526 25.38 -1.27 -13.69
CA THR A 526 24.59 -0.15 -13.18
C THR A 526 25.45 1.09 -13.05
N LEU A 527 24.87 2.26 -13.29
CA LEU A 527 25.56 3.55 -13.26
C LEU A 527 25.00 4.43 -12.14
N HIS A 528 25.88 5.15 -11.48
CA HIS A 528 25.55 6.34 -10.72
C HIS A 528 25.83 7.58 -11.56
N ARG A 529 24.78 8.24 -12.04
CA ARG A 529 24.91 9.32 -13.05
C ARG A 529 25.64 10.56 -12.58
N GLU A 530 25.51 10.89 -11.29
CA GLU A 530 26.11 12.12 -10.73
C GLU A 530 27.64 12.00 -10.56
N SER A 531 28.11 10.84 -10.10
CA SER A 531 29.55 10.62 -9.90
C SER A 531 30.30 10.08 -11.12
N GLY A 532 29.60 9.54 -12.14
CA GLY A 532 30.21 8.83 -13.25
C GLY A 532 30.76 7.44 -12.91
N LEU A 533 30.58 6.97 -11.67
CA LEU A 533 30.95 5.61 -11.26
C LEU A 533 29.94 4.60 -11.76
N PHE A 534 30.40 3.48 -12.27
CA PHE A 534 29.55 2.37 -12.63
C PHE A 534 30.04 1.06 -12.03
N ALA A 535 29.10 0.26 -11.56
CA ALA A 535 29.37 -1.07 -11.02
C ALA A 535 29.11 -2.14 -12.08
N VAL A 536 29.94 -3.15 -12.10
CA VAL A 536 29.87 -4.31 -12.98
C VAL A 536 29.85 -5.56 -12.11
N SER A 537 28.82 -6.38 -12.25
CA SER A 537 28.85 -7.73 -11.68
C SER A 537 29.44 -8.70 -12.67
N LEU A 538 30.27 -9.62 -12.19
CA LEU A 538 30.94 -10.62 -12.98
C LEU A 538 30.36 -12.02 -12.76
N ASP A 539 30.65 -12.92 -13.68
CA ASP A 539 30.24 -14.34 -13.62
C ASP A 539 30.97 -15.14 -12.50
N ASP A 540 32.07 -14.61 -11.95
CA ASP A 540 32.80 -15.14 -10.78
C ASP A 540 32.28 -14.62 -9.43
N TRP A 541 31.12 -13.92 -9.45
CA TRP A 541 30.41 -13.35 -8.30
C TRP A 541 31.13 -12.16 -7.63
N SER A 542 32.16 -11.65 -8.27
CA SER A 542 32.82 -10.41 -7.83
C SER A 542 32.12 -9.17 -8.40
N LEU A 543 32.36 -8.04 -7.75
CA LEU A 543 31.89 -6.73 -8.14
C LEU A 543 33.09 -5.85 -8.49
N ILE A 544 33.02 -5.17 -9.61
CA ILE A 544 34.01 -4.18 -10.01
C ILE A 544 33.33 -2.82 -10.11
N VAL A 545 33.95 -1.81 -9.52
CA VAL A 545 33.54 -0.42 -9.68
C VAL A 545 34.59 0.28 -10.55
N ALA A 546 34.13 0.89 -11.63
CA ALA A 546 34.97 1.62 -12.56
C ALA A 546 34.40 3.02 -12.82
N ASP A 547 35.21 3.89 -13.31
CA ASP A 547 34.87 5.28 -13.63
C ASP A 547 34.81 5.48 -15.14
N ILE A 548 33.80 6.19 -15.63
CA ILE A 548 33.56 6.46 -17.03
C ILE A 548 34.64 7.37 -17.61
N ASP A 549 35.04 8.42 -16.89
CA ASP A 549 35.92 9.46 -17.38
C ASP A 549 37.38 9.03 -17.35
N THR A 550 37.86 8.45 -16.24
CA THR A 550 39.23 7.94 -16.14
C THR A 550 39.43 6.63 -16.89
N LYS A 551 38.33 5.94 -17.20
CA LYS A 551 38.32 4.64 -17.93
C LYS A 551 39.18 3.59 -17.23
N SER A 552 39.12 3.54 -15.92
CA SER A 552 39.93 2.65 -15.07
C SER A 552 39.07 1.99 -14.01
N VAL A 553 39.52 0.85 -13.51
CA VAL A 553 38.94 0.19 -12.34
C VAL A 553 39.30 0.97 -11.08
N VAL A 554 38.33 1.27 -10.25
CA VAL A 554 38.52 2.01 -8.98
C VAL A 554 38.58 1.06 -7.80
N ARG A 555 37.67 0.06 -7.77
CA ARG A 555 37.55 -0.91 -6.66
C ARG A 555 37.14 -2.28 -7.19
N GLU A 556 37.59 -3.30 -6.48
CA GLU A 556 37.16 -4.69 -6.63
C GLU A 556 36.63 -5.18 -5.28
N LEU A 557 35.45 -5.81 -5.26
CA LEU A 557 34.74 -6.22 -4.06
C LEU A 557 34.42 -7.71 -4.15
N TYR A 558 34.83 -8.46 -3.14
CA TYR A 558 34.66 -9.91 -3.08
C TYR A 558 33.84 -10.31 -1.85
N GLY A 559 33.07 -11.38 -1.95
CA GLY A 559 32.36 -11.92 -0.78
C GLY A 559 31.05 -12.65 -1.06
N HIS A 560 30.35 -12.40 -2.18
CA HIS A 560 29.18 -13.19 -2.55
C HIS A 560 29.56 -14.63 -2.89
N HIS A 561 28.64 -15.57 -2.59
CA HIS A 561 28.85 -17.00 -2.83
C HIS A 561 27.99 -17.57 -3.97
N ASN A 562 27.25 -16.71 -4.66
CA ASN A 562 26.43 -17.10 -5.79
C ASN A 562 26.24 -15.89 -6.72
N GLN A 563 25.56 -16.09 -7.85
CA GLN A 563 25.31 -15.09 -8.88
C GLN A 563 24.67 -13.83 -8.28
N ILE A 564 25.22 -12.67 -8.64
CA ILE A 564 24.69 -11.35 -8.29
C ILE A 564 23.52 -11.03 -9.21
N THR A 565 22.38 -10.73 -8.63
CA THR A 565 21.13 -10.45 -9.36
C THR A 565 21.00 -8.99 -9.75
N ASP A 566 21.30 -8.08 -8.82
CA ASP A 566 21.15 -6.64 -9.04
C ASP A 566 22.08 -5.83 -8.13
N MET A 567 22.25 -4.55 -8.48
CA MET A 567 23.10 -3.60 -7.77
C MET A 567 22.42 -2.22 -7.73
N ALA A 568 22.61 -1.47 -6.66
CA ALA A 568 22.15 -0.09 -6.53
C ALA A 568 23.19 0.76 -5.81
N PHE A 569 23.43 1.96 -6.32
CA PHE A 569 24.26 2.97 -5.67
C PHE A 569 23.42 3.82 -4.70
N SER A 570 24.05 4.33 -3.64
CA SER A 570 23.49 5.41 -2.83
C SER A 570 23.53 6.74 -3.59
N ALA A 571 22.65 7.68 -3.22
CA ALA A 571 22.59 9.00 -3.84
C ALA A 571 23.91 9.78 -3.69
N ASP A 572 24.61 9.59 -2.58
CA ASP A 572 25.90 10.21 -2.32
C ASP A 572 27.11 9.43 -2.91
N SER A 573 26.85 8.35 -3.63
CA SER A 573 27.86 7.45 -4.24
C SER A 573 28.87 6.83 -3.26
N LYS A 574 28.60 6.84 -1.95
CA LYS A 574 29.49 6.22 -0.96
C LYS A 574 29.24 4.72 -0.83
N TRP A 575 27.99 4.30 -0.99
CA TRP A 575 27.60 2.90 -0.82
C TRP A 575 27.17 2.25 -2.12
N LEU A 576 27.57 1.01 -2.27
CA LEU A 576 27.04 0.09 -3.28
C LEU A 576 26.30 -1.02 -2.54
N ILE A 577 25.03 -1.24 -2.90
CA ILE A 577 24.23 -2.34 -2.38
C ILE A 577 24.14 -3.39 -3.46
N SER A 578 24.35 -4.64 -3.09
CA SER A 578 24.29 -5.78 -4.01
C SER A 578 23.38 -6.88 -3.46
N SER A 579 22.61 -7.51 -4.32
CA SER A 579 21.81 -8.70 -4.01
C SER A 579 22.31 -9.89 -4.83
N SER A 580 22.21 -11.08 -4.24
CA SER A 580 22.67 -12.32 -4.87
C SER A 580 21.67 -13.46 -4.65
N MET A 581 21.82 -14.52 -5.46
CA MET A 581 21.07 -15.77 -5.31
C MET A 581 21.49 -16.58 -4.05
N ASP A 582 22.50 -16.11 -3.32
CA ASP A 582 22.87 -16.65 -1.98
C ASP A 582 21.92 -16.18 -0.86
N CYS A 583 20.82 -15.51 -1.21
CA CYS A 583 19.86 -14.91 -0.29
C CYS A 583 20.44 -13.78 0.58
N THR A 584 21.63 -13.26 0.28
CA THR A 584 22.22 -12.14 1.02
C THR A 584 22.03 -10.82 0.28
N ILE A 585 21.83 -9.77 1.05
CA ILE A 585 21.91 -8.38 0.58
C ILE A 585 23.07 -7.74 1.34
N ARG A 586 24.06 -7.22 0.59
CA ARG A 586 25.30 -6.64 1.14
C ARG A 586 25.40 -5.19 0.80
N THR A 587 25.91 -4.41 1.74
CA THR A 587 26.24 -2.98 1.56
C THR A 587 27.74 -2.79 1.67
N TRP A 588 28.31 -2.22 0.64
CA TRP A 588 29.74 -1.97 0.50
C TRP A 588 30.03 -0.48 0.59
N ASP A 589 31.03 -0.13 1.39
CA ASP A 589 31.55 1.24 1.43
C ASP A 589 32.60 1.39 0.33
N LEU A 590 32.35 2.26 -0.63
CA LEU A 590 33.25 2.43 -1.78
C LEU A 590 34.58 3.11 -1.41
N PRO A 591 34.60 4.12 -0.52
CA PRO A 591 35.84 4.71 -0.05
C PRO A 591 36.80 3.71 0.57
N THR A 592 36.33 2.86 1.47
CA THR A 592 37.14 1.85 2.17
C THR A 592 37.28 0.52 1.43
N GLY A 593 36.33 0.20 0.53
CA GLY A 593 36.25 -1.08 -0.16
C GLY A 593 35.78 -2.25 0.72
N SER A 594 35.23 -1.95 1.89
CA SER A 594 34.81 -2.96 2.88
C SER A 594 33.31 -3.16 2.93
N CYS A 595 32.86 -4.34 3.38
CA CYS A 595 31.45 -4.63 3.64
C CYS A 595 31.05 -4.04 5.01
N ILE A 596 30.02 -3.19 5.02
CA ILE A 596 29.50 -2.56 6.26
C ILE A 596 28.34 -3.34 6.83
N ASP A 597 27.43 -3.82 5.97
CA ASP A 597 26.23 -4.54 6.37
C ASP A 597 26.00 -5.76 5.50
N ASN A 598 25.50 -6.83 6.10
CA ASN A 598 25.15 -8.07 5.44
C ASN A 598 24.00 -8.73 6.18
N PHE A 599 22.90 -9.02 5.51
CA PHE A 599 21.76 -9.73 6.06
C PHE A 599 21.18 -10.73 5.08
N VAL A 600 20.61 -11.80 5.63
CA VAL A 600 19.98 -12.89 4.87
C VAL A 600 18.48 -12.67 4.81
N VAL A 601 17.89 -12.91 3.63
CA VAL A 601 16.45 -12.89 3.39
C VAL A 601 15.94 -14.30 3.09
N PRO A 602 14.66 -14.62 3.38
CA PRO A 602 14.13 -15.98 3.20
C PRO A 602 14.12 -16.46 1.74
N SER A 603 13.95 -15.53 0.79
CA SER A 603 13.96 -15.80 -0.65
C SER A 603 14.94 -14.86 -1.35
N PRO A 604 15.70 -15.33 -2.37
CA PRO A 604 16.68 -14.50 -3.05
C PRO A 604 16.03 -13.28 -3.72
N ALA A 605 16.68 -12.13 -3.62
CA ALA A 605 16.20 -10.91 -4.24
C ALA A 605 16.52 -10.93 -5.75
N THR A 606 15.50 -10.69 -6.58
CA THR A 606 15.63 -10.58 -8.04
C THR A 606 16.09 -9.21 -8.49
N SER A 607 15.66 -8.16 -7.81
CA SER A 607 16.05 -6.78 -8.08
C SER A 607 16.03 -5.95 -6.82
N ILE A 608 16.92 -4.98 -6.75
CA ILE A 608 17.00 -3.98 -5.68
C ILE A 608 17.08 -2.58 -6.30
N SER A 609 16.56 -1.59 -5.59
CA SER A 609 16.70 -0.19 -5.95
C SER A 609 16.72 0.66 -4.68
N LEU A 610 17.61 1.63 -4.61
CA LEU A 610 17.65 2.60 -3.52
C LEU A 610 16.95 3.89 -3.96
N SER A 611 16.29 4.54 -3.01
CA SER A 611 15.64 5.83 -3.20
C SER A 611 16.67 6.90 -3.57
N PRO A 612 16.34 7.88 -4.41
CA PRO A 612 17.22 9.04 -4.69
C PRO A 612 17.54 9.90 -3.47
N VAL A 613 16.85 9.71 -2.35
CA VAL A 613 17.06 10.39 -1.06
C VAL A 613 17.74 9.47 -0.04
N ASP A 614 18.01 8.21 -0.40
CA ASP A 614 18.57 7.15 0.46
C ASP A 614 17.67 6.70 1.63
N ASP A 615 16.39 7.12 1.68
CA ASP A 615 15.45 6.80 2.76
C ASP A 615 15.05 5.32 2.73
N TYR A 616 14.77 4.81 1.52
CA TYR A 616 14.18 3.49 1.31
C TYR A 616 15.03 2.66 0.36
N LEU A 617 15.25 1.41 0.76
CA LEU A 617 15.67 0.33 -0.14
C LEU A 617 14.42 -0.46 -0.53
N VAL A 618 14.30 -0.80 -1.79
CA VAL A 618 13.21 -1.62 -2.30
C VAL A 618 13.77 -2.89 -2.90
N SER A 619 13.14 -4.02 -2.59
CA SER A 619 13.53 -5.34 -3.12
C SER A 619 12.31 -6.08 -3.71
N THR A 620 12.56 -6.87 -4.74
CA THR A 620 11.66 -7.89 -5.28
C THR A 620 12.30 -9.25 -5.13
N HIS A 621 11.52 -10.29 -4.89
CA HIS A 621 12.04 -11.62 -4.55
C HIS A 621 11.43 -12.69 -5.45
N VAL A 622 12.12 -13.82 -5.56
CA VAL A 622 11.67 -14.97 -6.33
C VAL A 622 10.36 -15.53 -5.76
N ASN A 623 9.37 -15.76 -6.61
CA ASN A 623 8.04 -16.28 -6.29
C ASN A 623 7.18 -15.39 -5.39
N GLU A 624 7.61 -14.18 -5.06
CA GLU A 624 6.83 -13.23 -4.26
C GLU A 624 6.16 -12.19 -5.15
N LEU A 625 4.88 -11.91 -4.88
CA LEU A 625 4.09 -10.93 -5.66
C LEU A 625 4.27 -9.49 -5.18
N GLY A 626 4.82 -9.32 -3.98
CA GLY A 626 5.01 -8.03 -3.32
C GLY A 626 6.29 -7.33 -3.73
N ILE A 627 6.29 -6.03 -3.54
CA ILE A 627 7.47 -5.17 -3.54
C ILE A 627 7.74 -4.81 -2.09
N PHE A 628 8.92 -5.16 -1.59
CA PHE A 628 9.28 -5.03 -0.19
C PHE A 628 10.12 -3.79 0.05
N VAL A 629 9.68 -2.95 0.96
CA VAL A 629 10.30 -1.66 1.30
C VAL A 629 10.99 -1.78 2.64
N TRP A 630 12.26 -1.39 2.68
CA TRP A 630 13.13 -1.35 3.86
C TRP A 630 13.48 0.10 4.14
N VAL A 631 13.46 0.51 5.40
CA VAL A 631 13.87 1.85 5.82
C VAL A 631 15.34 1.85 6.18
N ASN A 632 16.04 2.88 5.76
CA ASN A 632 17.41 3.12 6.15
C ASN A 632 17.46 3.70 7.57
N ARG A 633 18.01 2.93 8.51
CA ARG A 633 18.11 3.29 9.92
C ARG A 633 19.06 4.46 10.20
N SER A 634 20.00 4.74 9.31
CA SER A 634 20.94 5.84 9.50
C SER A 634 20.26 7.22 9.64
N PHE A 635 19.03 7.36 9.14
CA PHE A 635 18.20 8.56 9.32
C PHE A 635 17.43 8.60 10.64
N LEU A 636 17.26 7.45 11.30
CA LEU A 636 16.44 7.32 12.51
C LEU A 636 17.28 7.18 13.78
N SER A 637 18.44 6.56 13.67
CA SER A 637 19.30 6.26 14.81
C SER A 637 20.77 6.28 14.43
N TYR A 638 21.64 6.45 15.42
CA TYR A 638 23.08 6.34 15.18
C TYR A 638 23.44 4.89 14.84
N VAL A 639 24.08 4.70 13.70
CA VAL A 639 24.56 3.41 13.21
C VAL A 639 26.07 3.43 13.08
N SER A 640 26.73 2.43 13.65
CA SER A 640 28.18 2.26 13.49
C SER A 640 28.49 1.71 12.10
N LEU A 641 29.19 2.50 11.28
CA LEU A 641 29.61 2.15 9.92
C LEU A 641 30.95 1.39 9.88
N GLN A 642 31.35 0.75 10.99
CA GLN A 642 32.56 -0.05 11.01
C GLN A 642 32.45 -1.27 10.09
N PRO A 643 33.55 -1.65 9.41
CA PRO A 643 33.61 -2.87 8.60
C PRO A 643 33.19 -4.11 9.38
N LEU A 644 32.56 -5.04 8.69
CA LEU A 644 32.21 -6.34 9.26
C LEU A 644 33.49 -7.19 9.47
N LYS A 645 33.54 -7.93 10.55
CA LYS A 645 34.57 -8.93 10.79
C LYS A 645 34.39 -10.10 9.84
N GLU A 646 35.47 -10.83 9.50
CA GLU A 646 35.43 -12.01 8.62
C GLU A 646 34.52 -13.11 9.17
N ASP A 647 34.44 -13.28 10.50
CA ASP A 647 33.59 -14.29 11.18
C ASP A 647 32.15 -13.81 11.44
N TYR A 648 31.68 -12.72 10.80
CA TYR A 648 30.34 -12.20 11.04
C TYR A 648 29.26 -13.12 10.47
N CYS A 649 28.39 -13.65 11.35
CA CYS A 649 27.20 -14.39 10.94
C CYS A 649 26.07 -13.42 10.61
N PRO A 650 25.60 -13.34 9.34
CA PRO A 650 24.54 -12.41 8.97
C PRO A 650 23.21 -12.79 9.60
N PRO A 651 22.44 -11.82 10.14
CA PRO A 651 21.11 -12.09 10.68
C PRO A 651 20.13 -12.43 9.56
N THR A 652 19.24 -13.38 9.82
CA THR A 652 18.12 -13.68 8.91
C THR A 652 16.96 -12.75 9.25
N LEU A 653 16.57 -11.89 8.30
CA LEU A 653 15.46 -10.97 8.44
C LEU A 653 14.23 -11.51 7.72
N ALA A 654 13.07 -11.43 8.35
CA ALA A 654 11.81 -11.68 7.67
C ALA A 654 11.54 -10.59 6.62
N LEU A 655 10.85 -10.95 5.53
CA LEU A 655 10.42 -9.97 4.55
C LEU A 655 9.45 -8.97 5.19
N PRO A 656 9.52 -7.68 4.82
CA PRO A 656 8.55 -6.69 5.28
C PRO A 656 7.12 -7.16 5.05
N SER A 657 6.28 -7.01 6.04
CA SER A 657 4.86 -7.33 5.92
C SER A 657 4.05 -6.10 5.49
N SER A 658 2.78 -6.30 5.19
CA SER A 658 1.89 -5.17 4.92
C SER A 658 1.40 -4.45 6.19
N ALA A 659 1.62 -5.04 7.37
CA ALA A 659 1.34 -4.43 8.67
C ALA A 659 2.55 -3.67 9.21
N PRO A 660 2.37 -2.57 9.97
CA PRO A 660 3.48 -1.99 10.70
C PRO A 660 4.03 -2.99 11.71
N ASP A 661 5.35 -3.13 11.77
CA ASP A 661 6.00 -3.96 12.78
C ASP A 661 5.78 -3.35 14.17
N THR A 662 4.70 -3.73 14.84
CA THR A 662 4.68 -3.81 16.29
C THR A 662 5.48 -5.06 16.61
N ALA A 663 6.70 -4.88 17.13
CA ALA A 663 7.50 -6.00 17.60
C ALA A 663 6.62 -6.89 18.49
N PRO A 664 6.54 -8.20 18.24
CA PRO A 664 5.83 -9.08 19.16
C PRO A 664 6.47 -8.90 20.53
N GLN A 665 5.70 -8.48 21.51
CA GLN A 665 6.06 -8.67 22.89
C GLN A 665 6.18 -10.18 23.06
N GLU A 666 7.39 -10.68 23.08
CA GLU A 666 7.67 -12.03 23.53
C GLU A 666 7.22 -12.06 25.00
N ASP A 667 6.10 -12.70 25.25
CA ASP A 667 5.78 -13.21 26.57
C ASP A 667 6.94 -14.13 26.94
N SER A 668 7.86 -13.63 27.73
CA SER A 668 8.87 -14.44 28.37
C SER A 668 8.16 -15.31 29.39
N ASP A 669 7.79 -16.49 28.95
CA ASP A 669 7.40 -17.59 29.81
C ASP A 669 8.63 -18.00 30.63
N SER A 670 8.81 -17.41 31.79
CA SER A 670 9.74 -17.86 32.82
C SER A 670 8.91 -18.36 33.99
N GLY A 671 8.99 -19.67 34.12
CA GLY A 671 8.26 -20.46 35.09
C GLY A 671 8.37 -20.01 36.55
N ASP A 672 7.36 -20.43 37.26
CA ASP A 672 7.19 -20.66 38.68
C ASP A 672 8.20 -20.04 39.62
N SER A 673 7.75 -19.01 40.34
CA SER A 673 8.05 -18.92 41.76
C SER A 673 6.91 -18.14 42.45
N ASP A 674 6.23 -18.84 43.36
CA ASP A 674 5.31 -18.29 44.33
C ASP A 674 5.96 -17.13 45.09
N GLY A 675 5.37 -15.98 45.01
CA GLY A 675 5.72 -14.79 45.76
C GLY A 675 4.66 -13.74 45.58
N GLU A 676 3.80 -13.60 46.59
CA GLU A 676 2.96 -12.42 46.79
C GLU A 676 3.88 -11.19 46.81
N GLU A 677 3.83 -10.33 45.77
CA GLU A 677 4.39 -8.99 45.87
C GLU A 677 3.57 -8.02 45.00
N ASP A 678 2.99 -7.11 45.71
CA ASP A 678 2.60 -5.74 45.42
C ASP A 678 2.57 -5.30 43.94
N ASP A 679 1.36 -4.94 43.49
CA ASP A 679 1.10 -4.08 42.32
C ASP A 679 1.90 -2.74 42.45
N GLU A 680 3.18 -2.76 42.16
CA GLU A 680 3.91 -1.54 41.84
C GLU A 680 3.58 -1.13 40.39
N ASN A 681 2.71 -0.12 40.28
CA ASN A 681 2.54 0.71 39.13
C ASN A 681 3.90 1.02 38.51
N VAL A 682 4.23 0.38 37.41
CA VAL A 682 5.30 0.87 36.53
C VAL A 682 4.79 2.19 35.95
N GLU A 683 5.10 3.27 36.61
CA GLU A 683 4.86 4.62 36.12
C GLU A 683 5.63 4.74 34.79
N GLU A 684 4.91 4.79 33.69
CA GLU A 684 5.44 5.20 32.40
C GLU A 684 6.20 6.50 32.62
N TYR A 685 7.51 6.51 32.36
CA TYR A 685 8.34 7.71 32.48
C TYR A 685 7.79 8.79 31.56
N LYS A 686 7.05 9.72 32.13
CA LYS A 686 6.64 10.95 31.46
C LYS A 686 7.78 11.94 31.62
N SER A 687 8.39 12.31 30.48
CA SER A 687 9.39 13.38 30.50
C SER A 687 8.79 14.63 31.14
N PRO A 688 9.55 15.34 31.99
CA PRO A 688 9.05 16.58 32.60
C PRO A 688 8.70 17.59 31.53
N SER A 689 7.62 18.32 31.72
CA SER A 689 7.15 19.36 30.79
C SER A 689 8.19 20.44 30.52
N GLN A 690 9.14 20.62 31.44
CA GLN A 690 10.23 21.57 31.35
C GLN A 690 11.46 21.00 32.10
N LEU A 691 12.64 21.09 31.50
CA LEU A 691 13.90 20.61 32.10
C LEU A 691 14.40 21.56 33.19
N SER A 692 14.25 22.85 33.00
CA SER A 692 14.61 23.91 33.95
C SER A 692 13.78 25.15 33.64
N GLU A 693 13.48 25.96 34.68
CA GLU A 693 12.74 27.21 34.55
C GLU A 693 13.46 28.28 33.71
N ASP A 694 14.76 28.17 33.56
CA ASP A 694 15.57 29.10 32.77
C ASP A 694 15.55 28.81 31.28
N PHE A 695 15.10 27.63 30.86
CA PHE A 695 15.08 27.22 29.46
C PHE A 695 13.72 27.48 28.79
N ILE A 696 13.78 28.04 27.59
CA ILE A 696 12.57 28.20 26.76
C ILE A 696 12.17 26.86 26.14
N THR A 697 10.98 26.38 26.43
CA THR A 697 10.44 25.15 25.94
C THR A 697 9.85 25.35 24.55
N VAL A 698 10.36 24.60 23.57
CA VAL A 698 9.84 24.54 22.20
C VAL A 698 8.82 23.39 22.12
N ASP A 699 7.69 23.65 21.50
CA ASP A 699 6.58 22.68 21.44
C ASP A 699 6.94 21.46 20.60
N ASN A 700 6.61 20.27 21.11
CA ASN A 700 6.71 19.01 20.40
C ASN A 700 5.49 18.78 19.46
N MET A 701 4.73 19.82 19.17
CA MET A 701 3.53 19.75 18.32
C MET A 701 3.90 19.96 16.84
N PRO A 702 3.17 19.33 15.92
CA PRO A 702 3.36 19.60 14.49
C PRO A 702 3.25 21.09 14.17
N THR A 703 4.23 21.64 13.47
CA THR A 703 4.29 23.05 13.07
C THR A 703 3.05 23.52 12.29
N SER A 704 2.36 22.58 11.64
CA SER A 704 1.09 22.84 10.95
C SER A 704 -0.02 23.36 11.87
N ARG A 705 -0.01 23.05 13.17
CA ARG A 705 -1.06 23.47 14.11
C ARG A 705 -1.01 24.97 14.43
N TRP A 706 0.16 25.56 14.59
CA TRP A 706 0.32 26.97 14.90
C TRP A 706 0.71 27.83 13.70
N LEU A 707 1.50 27.30 12.74
CA LEU A 707 1.89 28.03 11.54
C LEU A 707 0.71 28.32 10.61
N THR A 708 -0.24 27.40 10.52
CA THR A 708 -1.46 27.56 9.71
C THR A 708 -2.39 28.64 10.24
N LEU A 709 -2.36 28.96 11.54
CA LEU A 709 -3.18 30.02 12.13
C LEU A 709 -2.93 31.37 11.44
N ASN A 710 -1.68 31.67 11.10
CA ASN A 710 -1.33 32.92 10.41
C ASN A 710 -1.81 32.97 8.95
N LYS A 711 -2.06 31.80 8.33
CA LYS A 711 -2.41 31.66 6.90
C LYS A 711 -3.84 31.18 6.65
N ILE A 712 -4.67 31.10 7.69
CA ILE A 712 -6.05 30.57 7.60
C ILE A 712 -6.88 31.27 6.51
N ASP A 713 -6.79 32.60 6.40
CA ASP A 713 -7.57 33.35 5.40
C ASP A 713 -7.07 33.05 3.98
N GLN A 714 -5.78 32.83 3.79
CA GLN A 714 -5.24 32.43 2.49
C GLN A 714 -5.65 31.01 2.13
N ILE A 715 -5.64 30.09 3.08
CA ILE A 715 -6.10 28.71 2.90
C ILE A 715 -7.58 28.69 2.55
N ARG A 716 -8.41 29.46 3.25
CA ARG A 716 -9.85 29.59 2.95
C ARG A 716 -10.10 30.18 1.55
N LYS A 717 -9.32 31.20 1.13
CA LYS A 717 -9.42 31.75 -0.22
C LYS A 717 -9.03 30.75 -1.31
N ARG A 718 -7.98 29.96 -1.08
CA ARG A 718 -7.55 28.91 -2.03
C ARG A 718 -8.53 27.75 -2.14
N ASN A 719 -9.17 27.39 -1.04
CA ASN A 719 -10.14 26.30 -0.99
C ASN A 719 -11.56 26.71 -1.41
N LYS A 720 -11.82 28.00 -1.64
CA LYS A 720 -13.07 28.42 -2.26
C LYS A 720 -13.12 27.93 -3.71
N ALA A 721 -14.22 27.26 -4.07
CA ALA A 721 -14.48 26.90 -5.46
C ALA A 721 -14.42 28.16 -6.34
N VAL A 722 -13.62 28.11 -7.39
CA VAL A 722 -13.35 29.26 -8.28
C VAL A 722 -14.61 29.74 -9.01
N GLN A 723 -15.60 28.86 -9.17
CA GLN A 723 -16.92 29.19 -9.68
C GLN A 723 -17.99 28.42 -8.90
N ALA A 724 -19.01 29.12 -8.40
CA ALA A 724 -20.24 28.46 -8.00
C ALA A 724 -20.79 27.71 -9.22
N LEU A 725 -21.11 26.44 -9.08
CA LEU A 725 -21.80 25.65 -10.10
C LEU A 725 -23.06 26.48 -10.52
N LYS A 726 -23.11 26.94 -11.77
CA LYS A 726 -24.30 27.58 -12.33
C LYS A 726 -25.37 26.51 -12.36
N VAL A 727 -26.31 26.58 -11.45
CA VAL A 727 -27.52 25.75 -11.50
C VAL A 727 -28.27 26.13 -12.78
N PRO A 728 -28.52 25.22 -13.71
CA PRO A 728 -29.30 25.53 -14.91
C PRO A 728 -30.71 25.95 -14.49
N LYS A 729 -31.19 27.10 -14.99
CA LYS A 729 -32.49 27.68 -14.65
C LYS A 729 -33.68 26.79 -15.00
N SER A 730 -33.51 25.85 -15.90
CA SER A 730 -34.46 24.75 -16.20
C SER A 730 -33.76 23.64 -16.93
N ALA A 731 -33.99 22.39 -16.53
CA ALA A 731 -33.60 21.22 -17.31
C ALA A 731 -34.88 20.59 -17.86
N PRO A 732 -35.07 20.54 -19.18
CA PRO A 732 -36.38 20.15 -19.78
C PRO A 732 -36.76 18.68 -19.54
N PHE A 733 -35.92 17.86 -18.97
CA PHE A 733 -36.17 16.41 -18.74
C PHE A 733 -35.88 15.92 -17.34
N PHE A 734 -35.50 16.79 -16.42
CA PHE A 734 -35.24 16.38 -15.04
C PHE A 734 -36.14 17.12 -14.08
N LEU A 735 -36.68 16.41 -13.12
CA LEU A 735 -37.35 17.00 -11.96
C LEU A 735 -36.42 18.04 -11.36
N GLU A 736 -37.01 19.17 -10.92
CA GLU A 736 -36.33 20.29 -10.28
C GLU A 736 -35.30 19.80 -9.26
N SER A 737 -34.04 19.75 -9.69
CA SER A 737 -32.96 19.53 -8.75
C SER A 737 -32.79 20.80 -7.93
N ILE A 738 -33.28 20.77 -6.68
CA ILE A 738 -33.11 21.86 -5.70
C ILE A 738 -34.07 23.06 -5.95
N GLY A 739 -35.10 22.88 -6.70
CA GLY A 739 -36.13 23.91 -6.93
C GLY A 739 -36.95 24.31 -5.70
N GLY A 740 -36.85 23.59 -4.61
CA GLY A 740 -37.62 23.83 -3.42
C GLY A 740 -37.31 25.12 -2.67
N ILE A 741 -36.17 25.74 -2.91
CA ILE A 741 -35.77 26.98 -2.22
C ILE A 741 -36.10 28.21 -3.05
N GLU A 742 -35.97 28.16 -4.36
CA GLU A 742 -36.33 29.28 -5.26
C GLU A 742 -37.84 29.36 -5.48
N GLY A 743 -38.56 28.22 -5.55
CA GLY A 743 -40.01 28.22 -5.65
C GLY A 743 -40.70 28.81 -4.42
N LYS A 744 -40.15 28.65 -3.22
CA LYS A 744 -40.67 29.30 -2.00
C LYS A 744 -40.41 30.80 -1.95
N ARG A 745 -39.38 31.33 -2.63
CA ARG A 745 -39.14 32.78 -2.75
C ARG A 745 -40.09 33.47 -3.72
N ASN A 746 -40.42 32.79 -4.80
CA ASN A 746 -41.36 33.38 -5.79
C ASN A 746 -42.80 33.36 -5.29
N ASP A 747 -43.19 32.38 -4.43
CA ASP A 747 -44.50 32.33 -3.81
C ASP A 747 -44.65 33.35 -2.65
N ALA A 748 -43.54 33.76 -2.01
CA ALA A 748 -43.54 34.79 -0.99
C ALA A 748 -43.70 36.22 -1.58
N GLU A 749 -43.28 36.47 -2.84
CA GLU A 749 -43.48 37.77 -3.53
C GLU A 749 -44.88 37.96 -4.13
N LYS A 750 -45.70 36.88 -4.16
CA LYS A 750 -47.10 36.96 -4.67
C LYS A 750 -48.15 36.99 -3.60
N ALA A 751 -47.78 36.90 -2.35
CA ALA A 751 -48.68 36.98 -1.20
C ALA A 751 -48.56 38.33 -0.44
N GLU A 752 -48.71 39.43 -1.19
CA GLU A 752 -49.05 40.70 -0.53
C GLU A 752 -50.54 40.67 -0.19
N GLY A 753 -50.87 40.26 1.03
CA GLY A 753 -52.25 40.35 1.49
C GLY A 753 -52.69 39.48 2.63
N ASP A 754 -51.81 38.80 3.37
CA ASP A 754 -52.17 38.21 4.69
C ASP A 754 -50.91 38.11 5.55
N GLU A 755 -50.93 38.84 6.67
CA GLU A 755 -49.88 38.77 7.70
C GLU A 755 -49.71 37.33 8.21
N PRO A 756 -48.59 36.67 7.97
CA PRO A 756 -48.29 35.42 8.68
C PRO A 756 -48.03 35.82 10.14
N LYS A 757 -48.93 35.46 11.03
CA LYS A 757 -48.69 35.42 12.49
C LYS A 757 -47.49 34.50 12.75
N SER A 758 -46.31 35.10 12.69
CA SER A 758 -45.06 34.48 13.17
C SER A 758 -45.22 34.18 14.66
N ARG A 759 -45.45 32.96 15.03
CA ARG A 759 -45.32 32.45 16.40
C ARG A 759 -43.84 32.32 16.78
N ILE A 760 -43.10 33.39 16.71
CA ILE A 760 -41.87 33.55 17.45
C ILE A 760 -42.27 34.13 18.79
N SER A 761 -42.56 33.27 19.77
CA SER A 761 -42.64 33.68 21.16
C SER A 761 -41.23 34.08 21.59
N THR A 762 -40.96 35.37 21.57
CA THR A 762 -39.80 35.93 22.27
C THR A 762 -40.05 35.75 23.75
N ARG A 763 -39.63 34.66 24.33
CA ARG A 763 -39.42 34.54 25.79
C ARG A 763 -38.20 35.43 26.09
N ARG A 764 -38.47 36.60 26.63
CA ARG A 764 -37.47 37.60 27.08
C ARG A 764 -36.60 37.16 28.26
N ASP A 765 -36.76 35.94 28.78
CA ASP A 765 -36.09 35.49 30.02
C ASP A 765 -35.15 34.29 29.80
N PHE A 766 -34.76 33.96 28.56
CA PHE A 766 -33.69 33.01 28.32
C PHE A 766 -32.42 33.84 28.10
N VAL A 767 -31.69 34.11 29.19
CA VAL A 767 -30.27 34.49 29.09
C VAL A 767 -29.55 33.22 28.60
N LEU A 768 -29.43 33.08 27.30
CA LEU A 768 -28.47 32.16 26.71
C LEU A 768 -27.12 32.59 27.28
N GLU A 769 -26.47 31.73 28.02
CA GLU A 769 -25.06 31.88 28.29
C GLU A 769 -24.35 31.79 26.93
N THR A 770 -24.06 32.97 26.38
CA THR A 770 -23.51 33.12 25.02
C THR A 770 -22.03 32.83 24.97
N LEU A 771 -21.38 32.68 26.12
CA LEU A 771 -19.97 32.34 26.24
C LEU A 771 -19.71 30.87 25.92
N SER A 772 -18.73 30.62 25.05
CA SER A 772 -18.22 29.25 24.80
C SER A 772 -17.59 28.68 26.10
N LEU A 773 -17.42 27.36 26.15
CA LEU A 773 -16.71 26.70 27.25
C LEU A 773 -15.33 27.31 27.49
N PHE A 774 -14.63 27.67 26.42
CA PHE A 774 -13.35 28.37 26.46
C PHE A 774 -13.49 29.75 27.15
N GLY A 775 -14.50 30.55 26.75
CA GLY A 775 -14.78 31.85 27.37
C GLY A 775 -15.16 31.73 28.86
N ILE A 776 -15.85 30.69 29.25
CA ILE A 776 -16.19 30.41 30.66
C ILE A 776 -14.93 30.06 31.46
N LEU A 777 -14.04 29.27 30.93
CA LEU A 777 -12.74 28.93 31.58
C LEU A 777 -11.88 30.17 31.79
N LEU A 778 -11.78 31.05 30.79
CA LEU A 778 -11.06 32.32 30.88
C LEU A 778 -11.67 33.23 31.96
N LYS A 779 -13.00 33.36 32.02
CA LYS A 779 -13.68 34.14 33.02
C LYS A 779 -13.44 33.60 34.46
N LYS A 780 -13.32 32.28 34.60
CA LYS A 780 -12.94 31.62 35.85
C LYS A 780 -11.44 31.72 36.20
N ARG A 781 -10.63 32.31 35.33
CA ARG A 781 -9.15 32.44 35.45
C ARG A 781 -8.43 31.08 35.53
N GLN A 782 -9.00 30.06 34.90
CA GLN A 782 -8.38 28.74 34.80
C GLN A 782 -7.53 28.65 33.51
N HIS A 783 -6.36 29.30 33.53
CA HIS A 783 -5.51 29.46 32.35
C HIS A 783 -4.98 28.14 31.83
N ASP A 784 -4.57 27.19 32.70
CA ASP A 784 -4.01 25.89 32.31
C ASP A 784 -5.06 25.02 31.61
N ALA A 785 -6.28 24.95 32.13
CA ALA A 785 -7.36 24.18 31.49
C ALA A 785 -7.79 24.81 30.15
N ALA A 786 -7.78 26.12 30.05
CA ALA A 786 -8.07 26.83 28.79
C ALA A 786 -6.96 26.56 27.73
N LEU A 787 -5.71 26.54 28.16
CA LEU A 787 -4.59 26.20 27.27
C LEU A 787 -4.68 24.74 26.78
N GLU A 788 -4.90 23.80 27.67
CA GLU A 788 -5.02 22.38 27.33
C GLU A 788 -6.16 22.14 26.34
N MET A 789 -7.27 22.85 26.49
CA MET A 789 -8.38 22.80 25.53
C MET A 789 -7.95 23.30 24.15
N LEU A 790 -7.25 24.45 24.05
CA LEU A 790 -6.75 24.98 22.79
C LEU A 790 -5.74 24.05 22.12
N LEU A 791 -4.84 23.43 22.90
CA LEU A 791 -3.85 22.49 22.38
C LEU A 791 -4.46 21.24 21.74
N LYS A 792 -5.62 20.81 22.22
CA LYS A 792 -6.37 19.66 21.65
C LYS A 792 -7.17 20.03 20.40
N MET A 793 -7.48 21.33 20.19
CA MET A 793 -8.30 21.79 19.06
C MET A 793 -7.52 21.90 17.75
N GLY A 794 -8.24 21.79 16.64
CA GLY A 794 -7.69 22.08 15.30
C GLY A 794 -7.69 23.59 14.98
N PRO A 795 -6.85 24.03 13.99
CA PRO A 795 -6.66 25.46 13.68
C PRO A 795 -7.96 26.23 13.36
N SER A 796 -8.92 25.60 12.70
CA SER A 796 -10.20 26.22 12.36
C SER A 796 -11.06 26.49 13.59
N ASN A 797 -11.04 25.58 14.57
CA ASN A 797 -11.79 25.73 15.82
C ASN A 797 -11.13 26.76 16.72
N ILE A 798 -9.80 26.82 16.76
CA ILE A 798 -9.04 27.86 17.47
C ILE A 798 -9.41 29.25 16.94
N ASP A 799 -9.44 29.41 15.60
CA ASP A 799 -9.87 30.69 14.98
C ASP A 799 -11.32 31.06 15.36
N LEU A 800 -12.20 30.07 15.43
CA LEU A 800 -13.59 30.28 15.83
C LEU A 800 -13.70 30.69 17.30
N GLU A 801 -13.02 29.99 18.22
CA GLU A 801 -13.05 30.32 19.65
C GLU A 801 -12.47 31.69 19.96
N ILE A 802 -11.36 32.04 19.29
CA ILE A 802 -10.78 33.40 19.46
C ILE A 802 -11.72 34.47 18.90
N ARG A 803 -12.43 34.24 17.83
CA ARG A 803 -13.46 35.18 17.32
C ARG A 803 -14.64 35.33 18.26
N ASN A 804 -15.08 34.22 18.88
CA ASN A 804 -16.22 34.22 19.81
C ASN A 804 -15.92 34.99 21.11
N LEU A 805 -14.68 35.40 21.36
CA LEU A 805 -14.33 36.31 22.46
C LEU A 805 -14.87 37.73 22.24
N ASP A 806 -15.21 38.10 21.00
CA ASP A 806 -15.73 39.42 20.63
C ASP A 806 -17.08 39.70 21.33
N PRO A 807 -17.25 40.85 21.97
CA PRO A 807 -18.54 41.22 22.54
C PRO A 807 -19.69 41.18 21.53
N ASP A 808 -19.46 41.53 20.26
CA ASP A 808 -20.45 41.49 19.19
C ASP A 808 -20.91 40.08 18.82
N LEU A 809 -20.10 39.07 19.10
CA LEU A 809 -20.40 37.65 18.86
C LEU A 809 -20.81 36.89 20.15
N GLY A 810 -21.04 37.57 21.26
CA GLY A 810 -21.48 37.01 22.52
C GLY A 810 -20.36 36.76 23.55
N GLY A 811 -19.16 37.20 23.25
CA GLY A 811 -18.03 37.20 24.18
C GLY A 811 -18.09 38.32 25.21
N SER A 812 -17.04 38.47 25.99
CA SER A 812 -16.91 39.56 26.95
C SER A 812 -15.53 40.19 26.90
N ARG A 813 -15.50 41.52 27.16
CA ARG A 813 -14.24 42.26 27.25
C ARG A 813 -13.28 41.69 28.30
N GLU A 814 -13.84 41.22 29.41
CA GLU A 814 -13.10 40.61 30.52
C GLU A 814 -12.44 39.30 30.05
N ALA A 815 -13.12 38.47 29.24
CA ALA A 815 -12.54 37.26 28.67
C ALA A 815 -11.37 37.55 27.73
N MET A 816 -11.44 38.62 26.93
CA MET A 816 -10.33 39.05 26.06
C MET A 816 -9.10 39.49 26.87
N LEU A 817 -9.31 40.24 27.97
CA LEU A 817 -8.23 40.60 28.89
C LEU A 817 -7.60 39.37 29.56
N GLN A 818 -8.42 38.42 30.02
CA GLN A 818 -7.90 37.19 30.60
C GLN A 818 -7.15 36.31 29.58
N PHE A 819 -7.56 36.35 28.33
CA PHE A 819 -6.80 35.70 27.27
C PHE A 819 -5.38 36.30 27.09
N LEU A 820 -5.25 37.63 27.09
CA LEU A 820 -3.93 38.28 27.05
C LEU A 820 -3.11 37.98 28.32
N ASN A 821 -3.75 37.91 29.50
CA ASN A 821 -3.07 37.52 30.73
C ASN A 821 -2.58 36.05 30.67
N MET A 822 -3.37 35.15 30.14
CA MET A 822 -2.95 33.74 29.88
C MET A 822 -1.69 33.70 28.99
N LEU A 823 -1.66 34.45 27.89
CA LEU A 823 -0.48 34.51 27.02
C LEU A 823 0.74 35.12 27.72
N LYS A 824 0.50 36.12 28.59
CA LYS A 824 1.55 36.71 29.41
C LYS A 824 2.16 35.70 30.40
N ASP A 825 1.31 34.91 31.06
CA ASP A 825 1.76 33.85 31.99
C ASP A 825 2.58 32.78 31.27
N LEU A 826 2.18 32.37 30.05
CA LEU A 826 2.93 31.45 29.22
C LEU A 826 4.31 31.96 28.84
N LEU A 827 4.41 33.22 28.41
CA LEU A 827 5.69 33.87 28.08
C LEU A 827 6.59 34.08 29.31
N LYS A 828 6.00 34.32 30.48
CA LYS A 828 6.70 34.48 31.75
C LYS A 828 7.30 33.15 32.21
N ASN A 829 6.56 32.04 32.04
CA ASN A 829 6.99 30.70 32.45
C ASN A 829 7.82 29.99 31.38
N HIS A 830 8.11 30.64 30.26
CA HIS A 830 8.85 30.09 29.13
C HIS A 830 8.27 28.81 28.56
N LEU A 831 6.95 28.59 28.69
CA LEU A 831 6.22 27.42 28.18
C LEU A 831 5.57 27.74 26.84
N HIS A 832 5.53 26.75 25.94
CA HIS A 832 4.79 26.80 24.67
C HIS A 832 5.03 28.07 23.84
N PHE A 833 6.29 28.47 23.69
CA PHE A 833 6.68 29.76 23.11
C PHE A 833 6.12 29.99 21.69
N GLU A 834 6.21 28.97 20.82
CA GLU A 834 5.77 29.05 19.42
C GLU A 834 4.23 29.18 19.32
N VAL A 835 3.51 28.40 20.13
CA VAL A 835 2.05 28.41 20.19
C VAL A 835 1.54 29.74 20.74
N ALA A 836 2.16 30.27 21.78
CA ALA A 836 1.82 31.57 22.34
C ALA A 836 1.95 32.71 21.31
N GLN A 837 3.00 32.66 20.47
CA GLN A 837 3.16 33.63 19.37
C GLN A 837 2.11 33.46 18.29
N GLY A 838 1.77 32.20 17.93
CA GLY A 838 0.72 31.90 16.97
C GLY A 838 -0.65 32.43 17.41
N TYR A 839 -1.00 32.22 18.66
CA TYR A 839 -2.27 32.69 19.25
C TYR A 839 -2.30 34.23 19.39
N LEU A 840 -1.20 34.84 19.80
CA LEU A 840 -1.09 36.29 19.88
C LEU A 840 -1.26 36.93 18.50
N SER A 841 -0.60 36.40 17.47
CA SER A 841 -0.69 36.89 16.10
C SER A 841 -2.13 36.75 15.54
N LEU A 842 -2.81 35.65 15.85
CA LEU A 842 -4.20 35.44 15.46
C LEU A 842 -5.14 36.41 16.17
N PHE A 843 -4.96 36.61 17.48
CA PHE A 843 -5.76 37.53 18.27
C PHE A 843 -5.63 38.98 17.76
N MET A 844 -4.42 39.46 17.52
CA MET A 844 -4.19 40.81 16.96
C MET A 844 -4.83 40.99 15.59
N LYS A 845 -4.87 39.96 14.77
CA LYS A 845 -5.53 39.99 13.45
C LYS A 845 -7.05 40.03 13.54
N ARG A 846 -7.64 39.43 14.56
CA ARG A 846 -9.09 39.31 14.70
C ARG A 846 -9.73 40.45 15.47
N HIS A 847 -9.02 41.02 16.44
CA HIS A 847 -9.51 42.04 17.34
C HIS A 847 -8.67 43.34 17.31
N PRO A 848 -8.50 44.00 16.14
CA PRO A 848 -7.74 45.25 16.08
C PRO A 848 -8.44 46.36 16.86
N ASP A 849 -9.78 46.40 16.82
CA ASP A 849 -10.58 47.45 17.45
C ASP A 849 -10.47 47.44 19.00
N PHE A 850 -10.35 46.25 19.58
CA PHE A 850 -10.14 46.08 21.02
C PHE A 850 -8.79 46.68 21.45
N LEU A 851 -7.75 46.52 20.67
CA LEU A 851 -6.40 47.04 20.95
C LEU A 851 -6.31 48.58 20.81
N HIS A 852 -7.20 49.19 20.04
CA HIS A 852 -7.25 50.63 19.84
C HIS A 852 -8.16 51.35 20.84
N THR A 853 -8.83 50.65 21.73
CA THR A 853 -9.67 51.30 22.78
C THR A 853 -8.78 52.03 23.79
N PRO A 854 -9.13 53.28 24.20
CA PRO A 854 -8.32 54.08 25.11
C PRO A 854 -8.55 53.66 26.58
N ASP A 855 -8.22 52.43 26.94
CA ASP A 855 -8.33 51.89 28.30
C ASP A 855 -6.97 51.64 28.88
N ASN A 856 -6.72 52.28 30.05
CA ASN A 856 -5.45 52.19 30.76
C ASN A 856 -5.07 50.72 31.11
N GLU A 857 -6.04 49.86 31.43
CA GLU A 857 -5.78 48.46 31.79
C GLU A 857 -5.28 47.66 30.58
N VAL A 858 -5.94 47.80 29.41
CA VAL A 858 -5.55 47.10 28.17
C VAL A 858 -4.16 47.57 27.71
N GLU A 859 -3.95 48.89 27.76
CA GLU A 859 -2.66 49.47 27.35
C GLU A 859 -1.53 48.97 28.27
N GLN A 860 -1.75 48.87 29.58
CA GLN A 860 -0.77 48.35 30.52
C GLN A 860 -0.42 46.89 30.25
N VAL A 861 -1.46 46.03 30.10
CA VAL A 861 -1.25 44.60 29.80
C VAL A 861 -0.52 44.41 28.46
N CYS A 862 -0.86 45.20 27.44
CA CYS A 862 -0.18 45.13 26.14
C CYS A 862 1.27 45.56 26.24
N LYS A 863 1.60 46.60 27.03
CA LYS A 863 2.99 47.03 27.26
C LYS A 863 3.79 45.97 28.00
N GLU A 864 3.22 45.40 29.04
CA GLU A 864 3.86 44.34 29.83
C GLU A 864 4.10 43.11 28.96
N LEU A 865 3.11 42.72 28.11
CA LEU A 865 3.22 41.58 27.22
C LEU A 865 4.29 41.83 26.12
N ALA A 866 4.35 43.05 25.56
CA ALA A 866 5.40 43.43 24.62
C ALA A 866 6.80 43.36 25.21
N ASP A 867 6.98 43.84 26.43
CA ASP A 867 8.26 43.77 27.14
C ASP A 867 8.67 42.32 27.45
N MET A 868 7.71 41.47 27.87
CA MET A 868 7.97 40.07 28.13
C MET A 868 8.31 39.33 26.83
N HIS A 869 7.57 39.56 25.78
CA HIS A 869 7.86 38.98 24.46
C HIS A 869 9.24 39.38 23.95
N HIS A 870 9.63 40.65 24.08
CA HIS A 870 10.95 41.12 23.67
C HIS A 870 12.07 40.45 24.48
N LYS A 871 11.90 40.32 25.81
CA LYS A 871 12.84 39.61 26.67
C LYS A 871 12.99 38.14 26.31
N SER A 872 11.88 37.41 26.19
CA SER A 872 11.87 35.98 25.81
C SER A 872 12.50 35.77 24.43
N TRP A 873 12.21 36.64 23.46
CA TRP A 873 12.82 36.58 22.13
C TRP A 873 14.34 36.80 22.16
N HIS A 874 14.80 37.73 23.01
CA HIS A 874 16.22 38.01 23.16
C HIS A 874 16.97 36.81 23.75
N VAL A 875 16.41 36.17 24.77
CA VAL A 875 16.95 34.95 25.39
C VAL A 875 17.01 33.84 24.36
N PHE A 876 15.88 33.58 23.69
CA PHE A 876 15.80 32.53 22.66
C PHE A 876 16.85 32.70 21.56
N ARG A 877 17.03 33.96 21.08
CA ARG A 877 18.04 34.28 20.06
C ARG A 877 19.47 34.05 20.56
N GLN A 878 19.76 34.36 21.84
CA GLN A 878 21.04 34.10 22.44
C GLN A 878 21.32 32.59 22.52
N ASP A 879 20.37 31.79 22.97
CA ASP A 879 20.53 30.35 23.14
C ASP A 879 20.70 29.64 21.77
N VAL A 880 19.93 30.04 20.76
CA VAL A 880 20.11 29.54 19.40
C VAL A 880 21.48 29.89 18.82
N ASN A 881 21.93 31.14 19.00
CA ASN A 881 23.25 31.55 18.51
C ASN A 881 24.38 30.80 19.25
N LEU A 882 24.24 30.57 20.54
CA LEU A 882 25.20 29.79 21.32
C LEU A 882 25.22 28.32 20.86
N SER A 883 24.10 27.75 20.66
CA SER A 883 23.97 26.36 20.13
C SER A 883 24.59 26.22 18.75
N LEU A 884 24.33 27.16 17.84
CA LEU A 884 24.92 27.18 16.50
C LEU A 884 26.45 27.38 16.55
N SER A 885 26.96 28.22 17.47
CA SER A 885 28.40 28.41 17.62
C SER A 885 29.08 27.16 18.17
N LEU A 886 28.47 26.47 19.13
CA LEU A 886 28.92 25.16 19.62
C LEU A 886 28.94 24.09 18.54
N LEU A 887 27.88 23.97 17.75
CA LEU A 887 27.81 23.02 16.63
C LEU A 887 28.89 23.33 15.58
N SER A 888 29.12 24.60 15.25
CA SER A 888 30.17 24.99 14.31
C SER A 888 31.57 24.70 14.87
N TYR A 889 31.77 24.88 16.18
CA TYR A 889 33.01 24.52 16.83
C TYR A 889 33.27 23.01 16.77
N PHE A 890 32.28 22.18 17.13
CA PHE A 890 32.43 20.71 17.03
C PHE A 890 32.68 20.25 15.62
N LYS A 891 31.99 20.82 14.63
CA LYS A 891 32.19 20.52 13.22
C LYS A 891 33.62 20.83 12.76
N ASN A 892 34.16 21.99 13.18
CA ASN A 892 35.50 22.41 12.81
C ASN A 892 36.59 21.64 13.58
N SER A 893 36.34 21.28 14.84
CA SER A 893 37.28 20.47 15.64
C SER A 893 37.39 19.03 15.11
N ALA A 894 36.31 18.46 14.57
CA ALA A 894 36.34 17.16 13.91
C ALA A 894 37.21 17.18 12.63
N VAL A 895 37.25 18.29 11.89
CA VAL A 895 38.09 18.44 10.69
C VAL A 895 39.59 18.59 11.07
N ILE A 896 39.91 19.23 12.18
CA ILE A 896 41.31 19.44 12.64
C ILE A 896 41.94 18.14 13.17
N ASN A 897 41.13 17.18 13.69
CA ASN A 897 41.66 15.89 14.17
C ASN A 897 41.91 14.88 13.03
N TYR A 898 41.58 15.21 11.79
CA TYR A 898 41.84 14.38 10.59
C TYR A 898 42.90 14.97 9.65
N SER A 899 43.49 16.11 9.99
CA SER A 899 44.66 16.67 9.31
C SER A 899 45.92 16.43 10.18
#